data_e4d521a05ab574b7593601b00ad91048
#
_entry.id   e4d521a05ab574b7593601b00ad91048
#
_cell.length_a   1.000
_cell.length_b   1.000
_cell.length_c   1.000
_cell.angle_alpha   90.00
_cell.angle_beta   90.00
_cell.angle_gamma   90.00
#
_symmetry.space_group_name_H-M   'P 1'
#
loop_
_entity.id
_entity.type
_entity.pdbx_description
1 polymer ?
#
loop_
_entity_poly.entity_id
_entity_poly.type
_entity_poly.pdbx_seq_one_letter_code
_entity_poly.pdbx_strand_id
1 'polypeptide(L)'
;MKMPSASSIRWMWLGILILLVAAFARLYLFGDAPPGLQHDEIFKAQEGRALIEQGDFRLFYPSNQGHEGLYVWLLGVSYTMFGTSVMMIKFPAFVVGLLTIAVAYRVIGQTVNRRVGAIAAALIAISFWAVFVNRVGLRANTLPLFALFVVGGLWWMTRIHIQSRQQWIIAVATGAALGLSIYTYTSAFALFVAVGLFVVALMLFQRTTLRQHWRELLIVGLLGMVIAVPMVWIRLSDPQGVNRVSTINRPLTSALNGDSTELVDNFWNLAGMPYFTGDPEWRYNVAERPLFTTPVGLLFYAGFGVALWRVRRQPIVILFLAFATVGLIPSLLTVAAPSFLRSILALPAVMLFVALALDVIRDKRIVTGLGVVVIVITAVTDWQAYFDTWLQNDEVHAIYRDDLEAVASFAREEDSPRLLVSTTDTELDPLLFEYLQPPDDASISFFDGRTTIALSDQPALLMISPLSAITPPHADWLTSALGTTQLPSLLRKDGALAYEVYQLDAVAALASRLAQMQTRPVYIYNETNYPRGRVDEWAEATEYPVNFGNIVELVGVDLPRTEIATEQDGVNIQLYLHPLIERQDLPLNVFVHMSQLDGTVHAQRDLLGVPALQWTSDMMFIQDNFVVAGPTPPGRYIITMGIYNFQNGERLPILDASGNVIADHLVIDRVRAVAP
;
A
#
# COMPACT_ATOMS: atom_id res chain seq x y z
N MET A 1 13.76 -0.88 -49.95
CA MET A 1 13.21 -0.16 -48.76
C MET A 1 12.80 1.24 -49.25
N LYS A 2 11.48 1.56 -49.32
CA LYS A 2 11.03 2.91 -49.73
C LYS A 2 11.36 3.90 -48.62
N MET A 3 12.02 5.01 -48.95
CA MET A 3 12.26 6.08 -47.99
C MET A 3 10.93 6.57 -47.38
N PRO A 4 10.85 6.78 -46.06
CA PRO A 4 9.65 7.28 -45.43
C PRO A 4 9.32 8.70 -45.96
N SER A 5 8.02 8.97 -46.18
CA SER A 5 7.60 10.30 -46.64
C SER A 5 7.91 11.37 -45.58
N ALA A 6 8.11 12.62 -46.03
CA ALA A 6 8.39 13.76 -45.13
C ALA A 6 7.31 13.91 -44.02
N SER A 7 6.05 13.55 -44.32
CA SER A 7 4.97 13.56 -43.34
C SER A 7 5.13 12.43 -42.27
N SER A 8 5.62 11.26 -42.66
CA SER A 8 5.84 10.15 -41.72
C SER A 8 7.03 10.46 -40.77
N ILE A 9 8.05 11.12 -41.27
CA ILE A 9 9.21 11.57 -40.47
C ILE A 9 8.77 12.60 -39.42
N ARG A 10 7.92 13.57 -39.76
CA ARG A 10 7.38 14.54 -38.78
C ARG A 10 6.61 13.90 -37.63
N TRP A 11 5.76 12.93 -37.93
CA TRP A 11 5.00 12.18 -36.89
C TRP A 11 5.92 11.33 -36.03
N MET A 12 6.98 10.77 -36.59
CA MET A 12 7.98 10.03 -35.81
C MET A 12 8.69 10.95 -34.79
N TRP A 13 9.16 12.12 -35.26
CA TRP A 13 9.81 13.12 -34.38
C TRP A 13 8.86 13.65 -33.30
N LEU A 14 7.57 13.85 -33.62
CA LEU A 14 6.57 14.20 -32.60
C LEU A 14 6.38 13.10 -31.56
N GLY A 15 6.36 11.83 -31.97
CA GLY A 15 6.30 10.70 -31.03
C GLY A 15 7.53 10.64 -30.11
N ILE A 16 8.73 10.86 -30.66
CA ILE A 16 9.96 10.94 -29.88
C ILE A 16 9.90 12.11 -28.87
N LEU A 17 9.45 13.28 -29.30
CA LEU A 17 9.30 14.44 -28.42
C LEU A 17 8.33 14.15 -27.25
N ILE A 18 7.19 13.53 -27.54
CA ILE A 18 6.22 13.13 -26.50
C ILE A 18 6.87 12.16 -25.49
N LEU A 19 7.65 11.20 -25.98
CA LEU A 19 8.36 10.25 -25.11
C LEU A 19 9.47 10.90 -24.28
N LEU A 20 10.19 11.87 -24.84
CA LEU A 20 11.19 12.63 -24.09
C LEU A 20 10.56 13.48 -23.00
N VAL A 21 9.43 14.15 -23.28
CA VAL A 21 8.65 14.88 -22.26
C VAL A 21 8.12 13.92 -21.20
N ALA A 22 7.63 12.75 -21.60
CA ALA A 22 7.15 11.73 -20.69
C ALA A 22 8.27 11.20 -19.78
N ALA A 23 9.46 10.94 -20.33
CA ALA A 23 10.63 10.53 -19.59
C ALA A 23 11.07 11.61 -18.60
N PHE A 24 11.15 12.87 -19.06
CA PHE A 24 11.48 13.98 -18.19
C PHE A 24 10.52 14.11 -17.01
N ALA A 25 9.20 14.10 -17.23
CA ALA A 25 8.20 14.21 -16.17
C ALA A 25 8.28 13.06 -15.16
N ARG A 26 8.84 11.90 -15.52
CA ARG A 26 8.99 10.74 -14.66
C ARG A 26 10.35 10.62 -13.99
N LEU A 27 11.37 11.24 -14.55
CA LEU A 27 12.74 11.23 -14.02
C LEU A 27 13.06 12.49 -13.21
N TYR A 28 12.34 13.60 -13.43
CA TYR A 28 12.51 14.80 -12.62
C TYR A 28 12.23 14.51 -11.15
N LEU A 29 13.19 14.77 -10.26
CA LEU A 29 13.12 14.41 -8.84
C LEU A 29 12.77 12.92 -8.61
N PHE A 30 13.40 11.99 -9.35
CA PHE A 30 13.05 10.57 -9.35
C PHE A 30 13.19 9.91 -7.96
N GLY A 31 14.17 10.34 -7.16
CA GLY A 31 14.38 9.87 -5.79
C GLY A 31 13.54 10.60 -4.73
N ASP A 32 12.94 11.76 -5.08
CA ASP A 32 12.33 12.66 -4.11
C ASP A 32 10.82 12.83 -4.31
N ALA A 33 10.26 12.40 -5.42
CA ALA A 33 8.81 12.48 -5.71
C ALA A 33 8.30 11.16 -6.32
N PRO A 34 7.55 10.35 -5.59
CA PRO A 34 7.14 10.47 -4.19
C PRO A 34 8.34 10.59 -3.24
N PRO A 35 8.15 11.19 -2.05
CA PRO A 35 9.27 11.55 -1.17
C PRO A 35 9.97 10.34 -0.53
N GLY A 36 9.41 9.15 -0.63
CA GLY A 36 9.96 7.89 -0.12
C GLY A 36 9.29 6.68 -0.77
N LEU A 37 8.99 5.68 0.04
CA LEU A 37 8.33 4.42 -0.34
C LEU A 37 7.09 4.19 0.53
N GLN A 38 6.05 3.59 -0.04
CA GLN A 38 4.87 3.16 0.71
C GLN A 38 4.89 1.64 0.94
N HIS A 39 4.22 1.18 2.00
CA HIS A 39 4.20 -0.23 2.37
C HIS A 39 3.71 -1.17 1.25
N ASP A 40 2.73 -0.74 0.44
CA ASP A 40 2.27 -1.53 -0.71
C ASP A 40 3.35 -1.83 -1.76
N GLU A 41 4.41 -1.02 -1.84
CA GLU A 41 5.55 -1.26 -2.71
C GLU A 41 6.48 -2.31 -2.10
N ILE A 42 6.66 -2.28 -0.78
CA ILE A 42 7.58 -3.15 -0.04
C ILE A 42 7.16 -4.62 -0.11
N PHE A 43 5.89 -4.93 0.14
CA PHE A 43 5.39 -6.30 -0.01
C PHE A 43 5.78 -6.93 -1.36
N LYS A 44 5.56 -6.19 -2.45
CA LYS A 44 5.86 -6.68 -3.80
C LYS A 44 7.37 -6.74 -4.08
N ALA A 45 8.14 -5.82 -3.48
CA ALA A 45 9.59 -5.81 -3.63
C ALA A 45 10.24 -7.00 -2.91
N GLN A 46 9.79 -7.32 -1.70
CA GLN A 46 10.22 -8.51 -0.95
C GLN A 46 9.91 -9.80 -1.72
N GLU A 47 8.70 -9.92 -2.30
CA GLU A 47 8.34 -11.06 -3.12
C GLU A 47 9.15 -11.14 -4.43
N GLY A 48 9.45 -9.99 -5.06
CA GLY A 48 10.33 -9.91 -6.22
C GLY A 48 11.76 -10.35 -5.91
N ARG A 49 12.26 -10.04 -4.72
CA ARG A 49 13.53 -10.53 -4.18
C ARG A 49 13.47 -12.04 -3.91
N ALA A 50 12.45 -12.52 -3.19
CA ALA A 50 12.26 -13.93 -2.88
C ALA A 50 12.10 -14.81 -4.14
N LEU A 51 11.47 -14.28 -5.20
CA LEU A 51 11.41 -14.94 -6.51
C LEU A 51 12.80 -15.30 -7.05
N ILE A 52 13.78 -14.42 -6.89
CA ILE A 52 15.15 -14.62 -7.41
C ILE A 52 16.02 -15.40 -6.43
N GLU A 53 15.99 -15.06 -5.14
CA GLU A 53 16.86 -15.67 -4.13
C GLU A 53 16.41 -17.07 -3.71
N GLN A 54 15.08 -17.29 -3.62
CA GLN A 54 14.48 -18.52 -3.10
C GLN A 54 13.77 -19.34 -4.19
N GLY A 55 13.59 -18.79 -5.40
CA GLY A 55 12.83 -19.43 -6.47
C GLY A 55 11.31 -19.44 -6.22
N ASP A 56 10.79 -18.54 -5.40
CA ASP A 56 9.36 -18.48 -5.03
C ASP A 56 8.50 -17.87 -6.15
N PHE A 57 8.33 -18.65 -7.22
CA PHE A 57 7.50 -18.26 -8.35
C PHE A 57 6.02 -18.58 -8.10
N ARG A 58 5.19 -17.55 -8.04
CA ARG A 58 3.73 -17.69 -7.89
C ARG A 58 2.97 -16.88 -8.94
N LEU A 59 1.80 -17.37 -9.32
CA LEU A 59 0.85 -16.64 -10.16
C LEU A 59 0.07 -15.60 -9.34
N PHE A 60 -0.16 -15.91 -8.06
CA PHE A 60 -0.86 -15.07 -7.10
C PHE A 60 -0.13 -15.16 -5.75
N TYR A 61 0.18 -14.03 -5.16
CA TYR A 61 0.86 -13.91 -3.87
C TYR A 61 -0.17 -13.57 -2.79
N PRO A 62 -0.17 -14.28 -1.65
CA PRO A 62 -1.17 -14.09 -0.60
C PRO A 62 -0.92 -12.87 0.28
N SER A 63 0.30 -12.34 0.35
CA SER A 63 0.64 -11.19 1.18
C SER A 63 -0.22 -9.97 0.86
N ASN A 64 -0.34 -9.05 1.81
CA ASN A 64 -1.14 -7.83 1.66
C ASN A 64 -2.53 -8.10 1.06
N GLN A 65 -3.26 -9.07 1.63
CA GLN A 65 -4.60 -9.50 1.21
C GLN A 65 -4.69 -10.05 -0.23
N GLY A 66 -3.58 -10.46 -0.80
CA GLY A 66 -3.47 -11.13 -2.09
C GLY A 66 -3.35 -10.21 -3.31
N HIS A 67 -2.44 -10.58 -4.22
CA HIS A 67 -2.24 -9.84 -5.45
C HIS A 67 -1.66 -10.67 -6.59
N GLU A 68 -1.83 -10.17 -7.81
CA GLU A 68 -1.41 -10.78 -9.05
C GLU A 68 0.09 -10.70 -9.27
N GLY A 69 0.69 -11.80 -9.80
CA GLY A 69 2.14 -12.00 -9.84
C GLY A 69 2.91 -11.25 -10.93
N LEU A 70 2.30 -10.76 -12.01
CA LEU A 70 3.04 -10.23 -13.16
C LEU A 70 3.98 -9.07 -12.77
N TYR A 71 3.52 -8.17 -11.90
CA TYR A 71 4.36 -7.05 -11.47
C TYR A 71 5.51 -7.52 -10.56
N VAL A 72 5.28 -8.53 -9.72
CA VAL A 72 6.32 -9.16 -8.89
C VAL A 72 7.42 -9.77 -9.77
N TRP A 73 7.05 -10.40 -10.89
CA TRP A 73 8.05 -10.94 -11.84
C TRP A 73 8.90 -9.84 -12.48
N LEU A 74 8.30 -8.67 -12.79
CA LEU A 74 9.05 -7.50 -13.27
C LEU A 74 9.98 -6.95 -12.18
N LEU A 75 9.55 -6.95 -10.92
CA LEU A 75 10.40 -6.56 -9.79
C LEU A 75 11.55 -7.55 -9.59
N GLY A 76 11.33 -8.87 -9.76
CA GLY A 76 12.40 -9.86 -9.75
C GLY A 76 13.47 -9.58 -10.81
N VAL A 77 13.06 -9.26 -12.05
CA VAL A 77 14.01 -8.83 -13.10
C VAL A 77 14.73 -7.54 -12.70
N SER A 78 14.02 -6.57 -12.12
CA SER A 78 14.62 -5.32 -11.66
C SER A 78 15.60 -5.55 -10.51
N TYR A 79 15.31 -6.49 -9.61
CA TYR A 79 16.21 -6.90 -8.54
C TYR A 79 17.56 -7.42 -9.06
N THR A 80 17.58 -8.23 -10.12
CA THR A 80 18.83 -8.71 -10.73
C THR A 80 19.69 -7.58 -11.31
N MET A 81 19.09 -6.41 -11.59
CA MET A 81 19.79 -5.25 -12.16
C MET A 81 20.27 -4.25 -11.09
N PHE A 82 19.48 -4.05 -10.05
CA PHE A 82 19.64 -2.94 -9.10
C PHE A 82 19.80 -3.38 -7.64
N GLY A 83 19.71 -4.69 -7.36
CA GLY A 83 19.72 -5.21 -5.99
C GLY A 83 18.59 -4.64 -5.12
N THR A 84 18.75 -4.70 -3.81
CA THR A 84 17.81 -4.08 -2.85
C THR A 84 18.00 -2.56 -2.87
N SER A 85 17.07 -1.85 -3.52
CA SER A 85 17.16 -0.40 -3.68
C SER A 85 15.83 0.23 -4.10
N VAL A 86 15.66 1.53 -3.91
CA VAL A 86 14.53 2.31 -4.42
C VAL A 86 14.39 2.18 -5.94
N MET A 87 15.53 2.08 -6.66
CA MET A 87 15.55 1.92 -8.12
C MET A 87 14.90 0.60 -8.55
N MET A 88 15.15 -0.50 -7.82
CA MET A 88 14.50 -1.78 -8.08
C MET A 88 12.98 -1.64 -8.12
N ILE A 89 12.40 -0.87 -7.20
CA ILE A 89 10.97 -0.72 -7.03
C ILE A 89 10.35 0.17 -8.11
N LYS A 90 10.96 1.34 -8.35
CA LYS A 90 10.37 2.40 -9.20
C LYS A 90 10.67 2.21 -10.71
N PHE A 91 11.76 1.54 -11.08
CA PHE A 91 12.19 1.39 -12.49
C PHE A 91 11.19 0.62 -13.37
N PRO A 92 10.60 -0.51 -12.95
CA PRO A 92 9.59 -1.20 -13.78
C PRO A 92 8.38 -0.33 -14.09
N ALA A 93 7.92 0.46 -13.11
CA ALA A 93 6.79 1.38 -13.31
C ALA A 93 7.10 2.46 -14.35
N PHE A 94 8.29 3.04 -14.30
CA PHE A 94 8.79 3.99 -15.28
C PHE A 94 8.80 3.40 -16.71
N VAL A 95 9.38 2.22 -16.89
CA VAL A 95 9.47 1.56 -18.21
C VAL A 95 8.08 1.23 -18.76
N VAL A 96 7.21 0.64 -17.96
CA VAL A 96 5.83 0.31 -18.34
C VAL A 96 5.06 1.60 -18.73
N GLY A 97 5.27 2.69 -18.01
CA GLY A 97 4.67 3.98 -18.31
C GLY A 97 5.08 4.52 -19.69
N LEU A 98 6.37 4.50 -20.01
CA LEU A 98 6.87 4.93 -21.34
C LEU A 98 6.33 4.02 -22.46
N LEU A 99 6.31 2.71 -22.25
CA LEU A 99 5.74 1.76 -23.22
C LEU A 99 4.24 2.02 -23.43
N THR A 100 3.49 2.30 -22.36
CA THR A 100 2.07 2.65 -22.45
C THR A 100 1.84 3.88 -23.34
N ILE A 101 2.64 4.93 -23.16
CA ILE A 101 2.54 6.16 -23.97
C ILE A 101 2.91 5.88 -25.44
N ALA A 102 3.98 5.13 -25.70
CA ALA A 102 4.40 4.78 -27.05
C ALA A 102 3.32 3.96 -27.78
N VAL A 103 2.74 2.98 -27.09
CA VAL A 103 1.67 2.13 -27.63
C VAL A 103 0.38 2.94 -27.82
N ALA A 104 0.01 3.81 -26.87
CA ALA A 104 -1.13 4.71 -27.01
C ALA A 104 -1.00 5.62 -28.24
N TYR A 105 0.16 6.26 -28.41
CA TYR A 105 0.47 7.07 -29.60
C TYR A 105 0.22 6.31 -30.91
N ARG A 106 0.73 5.07 -30.96
CA ARG A 106 0.61 4.23 -32.16
C ARG A 106 -0.81 3.69 -32.36
N VAL A 107 -1.40 3.10 -31.34
CA VAL A 107 -2.71 2.43 -31.42
C VAL A 107 -3.82 3.45 -31.66
N ILE A 108 -3.92 4.49 -30.83
CA ILE A 108 -4.96 5.53 -31.00
C ILE A 108 -4.76 6.27 -32.32
N GLY A 109 -3.51 6.54 -32.70
CA GLY A 109 -3.17 7.17 -33.96
C GLY A 109 -3.58 6.36 -35.20
N GLN A 110 -3.68 5.05 -35.09
CA GLN A 110 -4.13 4.15 -36.16
C GLN A 110 -5.63 3.87 -36.11
N THR A 111 -6.19 3.72 -34.91
CA THR A 111 -7.62 3.40 -34.73
C THR A 111 -8.51 4.60 -35.02
N VAL A 112 -8.05 5.83 -34.74
CA VAL A 112 -8.79 7.07 -34.99
C VAL A 112 -8.09 7.90 -36.06
N ASN A 113 -7.07 8.66 -35.67
CA ASN A 113 -6.15 9.36 -36.58
C ASN A 113 -4.92 9.87 -35.84
N ARG A 114 -3.83 10.21 -36.57
CA ARG A 114 -2.53 10.58 -36.00
C ARG A 114 -2.56 11.79 -35.06
N ARG A 115 -3.48 12.76 -35.25
CA ARG A 115 -3.59 13.93 -34.38
C ARG A 115 -4.19 13.58 -33.04
N VAL A 116 -5.31 12.84 -33.09
CA VAL A 116 -5.97 12.34 -31.88
C VAL A 116 -5.01 11.47 -31.08
N GLY A 117 -4.25 10.58 -31.74
CA GLY A 117 -3.22 9.78 -31.09
C GLY A 117 -2.11 10.62 -30.44
N ALA A 118 -1.67 11.69 -31.12
CA ALA A 118 -0.65 12.57 -30.56
C ALA A 118 -1.15 13.37 -29.35
N ILE A 119 -2.36 13.93 -29.42
CA ILE A 119 -2.95 14.69 -28.30
C ILE A 119 -3.20 13.76 -27.11
N ALA A 120 -3.82 12.59 -27.33
CA ALA A 120 -4.09 11.64 -26.26
C ALA A 120 -2.80 11.13 -25.58
N ALA A 121 -1.78 10.77 -26.37
CA ALA A 121 -0.49 10.33 -25.84
C ALA A 121 0.25 11.45 -25.09
N ALA A 122 0.18 12.70 -25.57
CA ALA A 122 0.75 13.84 -24.89
C ALA A 122 0.05 14.11 -23.55
N LEU A 123 -1.28 13.98 -23.49
CA LEU A 123 -2.03 14.07 -22.23
C LEU A 123 -1.65 12.96 -21.25
N ILE A 124 -1.49 11.70 -21.70
CA ILE A 124 -0.97 10.61 -20.85
C ILE A 124 0.45 10.94 -20.36
N ALA A 125 1.28 11.55 -21.21
CA ALA A 125 2.67 11.86 -20.87
C ALA A 125 2.79 12.84 -19.69
N ILE A 126 1.85 13.79 -19.56
CA ILE A 126 1.94 14.94 -18.64
C ILE A 126 0.92 14.92 -17.50
N SER A 127 -0.18 14.11 -17.61
CA SER A 127 -1.24 14.12 -16.60
C SER A 127 -0.73 13.64 -15.25
N PHE A 128 -1.20 14.30 -14.17
CA PHE A 128 -0.93 13.90 -12.79
C PHE A 128 -1.15 12.38 -12.59
N TRP A 129 -2.33 11.88 -12.95
CA TRP A 129 -2.70 10.48 -12.78
C TRP A 129 -1.69 9.50 -13.39
N ALA A 130 -1.28 9.73 -14.65
CA ALA A 130 -0.32 8.85 -15.32
C ALA A 130 1.10 9.03 -14.79
N VAL A 131 1.54 10.26 -14.50
CA VAL A 131 2.86 10.54 -13.92
C VAL A 131 2.98 9.86 -12.56
N PHE A 132 1.98 10.04 -11.68
CA PHE A 132 1.93 9.41 -10.37
C PHE A 132 2.07 7.89 -10.47
N VAL A 133 1.16 7.20 -11.18
CA VAL A 133 1.14 5.72 -11.26
C VAL A 133 2.43 5.15 -11.86
N ASN A 134 3.10 5.91 -12.75
CA ASN A 134 4.35 5.47 -13.38
C ASN A 134 5.60 5.79 -12.53
N ARG A 135 5.46 6.40 -11.37
CA ARG A 135 6.56 6.71 -10.43
C ARG A 135 6.48 5.90 -9.13
N VAL A 136 5.36 5.22 -8.92
CA VAL A 136 5.09 4.35 -7.77
C VAL A 136 5.09 2.89 -8.22
N GLY A 137 5.68 2.00 -7.43
CA GLY A 137 5.82 0.57 -7.73
C GLY A 137 4.51 -0.22 -7.62
N LEU A 138 3.43 0.24 -8.26
CA LEU A 138 2.11 -0.37 -8.17
C LEU A 138 1.78 -1.23 -9.39
N ARG A 139 1.29 -2.45 -9.14
CA ARG A 139 0.94 -3.45 -10.17
C ARG A 139 -0.11 -2.97 -11.19
N ALA A 140 -1.04 -2.11 -10.76
CA ALA A 140 -2.10 -1.56 -11.61
C ALA A 140 -1.58 -0.81 -12.85
N ASN A 141 -0.34 -0.30 -12.77
CA ASN A 141 0.34 0.41 -13.84
C ASN A 141 0.45 -0.41 -15.16
N THR A 142 0.50 -1.74 -15.06
CA THR A 142 0.65 -2.62 -16.23
C THR A 142 -0.62 -2.79 -17.05
N LEU A 143 -1.81 -2.65 -16.45
CA LEU A 143 -3.09 -2.92 -17.10
C LEU A 143 -3.38 -2.04 -18.33
N PRO A 144 -3.15 -0.70 -18.34
CA PRO A 144 -3.37 0.14 -19.51
C PRO A 144 -2.54 -0.30 -20.74
N LEU A 145 -1.32 -0.79 -20.52
CA LEU A 145 -0.46 -1.30 -21.59
C LEU A 145 -1.08 -2.53 -22.26
N PHE A 146 -1.52 -3.51 -21.47
CA PHE A 146 -2.18 -4.72 -21.98
C PHE A 146 -3.50 -4.39 -22.68
N ALA A 147 -4.29 -3.46 -22.13
CA ALA A 147 -5.51 -2.99 -22.78
C ALA A 147 -5.23 -2.39 -24.16
N LEU A 148 -4.20 -1.57 -24.29
CA LEU A 148 -3.80 -1.01 -25.59
C LEU A 148 -3.25 -2.07 -26.55
N PHE A 149 -2.56 -3.10 -26.09
CA PHE A 149 -2.15 -4.23 -26.94
C PHE A 149 -3.38 -4.97 -27.49
N VAL A 150 -4.40 -5.21 -26.65
CA VAL A 150 -5.66 -5.84 -27.10
C VAL A 150 -6.36 -4.96 -28.12
N VAL A 151 -6.49 -3.65 -27.89
CA VAL A 151 -7.09 -2.71 -28.88
C VAL A 151 -6.33 -2.72 -30.20
N GLY A 152 -5.00 -2.62 -30.14
CA GLY A 152 -4.13 -2.62 -31.32
C GLY A 152 -4.21 -3.94 -32.09
N GLY A 153 -4.18 -5.06 -31.38
CA GLY A 153 -4.29 -6.40 -31.98
C GLY A 153 -5.62 -6.61 -32.69
N LEU A 154 -6.75 -6.29 -32.04
CA LEU A 154 -8.09 -6.36 -32.63
C LEU A 154 -8.22 -5.44 -33.87
N TRP A 155 -7.64 -4.23 -33.79
CA TRP A 155 -7.62 -3.31 -34.93
C TRP A 155 -6.81 -3.85 -36.12
N TRP A 156 -5.58 -4.29 -35.89
CA TRP A 156 -4.71 -4.80 -36.96
C TRP A 156 -5.24 -6.08 -37.56
N MET A 157 -5.73 -7.01 -36.74
CA MET A 157 -6.34 -8.27 -37.17
C MET A 157 -7.49 -8.04 -38.17
N THR A 158 -8.37 -7.06 -37.89
CA THR A 158 -9.52 -6.74 -38.75
C THR A 158 -9.15 -5.95 -40.01
N ARG A 159 -7.89 -5.56 -40.22
CA ARG A 159 -7.39 -4.79 -41.38
C ARG A 159 -6.46 -5.55 -42.30
N ILE A 160 -5.95 -6.72 -41.88
CA ILE A 160 -5.04 -7.56 -42.67
C ILE A 160 -5.88 -8.49 -43.57
N HIS A 161 -5.31 -8.91 -44.70
CA HIS A 161 -5.96 -9.83 -45.66
C HIS A 161 -6.32 -11.13 -44.95
N ILE A 162 -7.55 -11.62 -45.25
CA ILE A 162 -8.15 -12.83 -44.70
C ILE A 162 -7.21 -14.02 -44.92
N GLN A 163 -7.02 -14.83 -43.85
CA GLN A 163 -6.24 -16.08 -43.84
C GLN A 163 -4.72 -15.93 -44.04
N SER A 164 -4.18 -14.72 -43.85
CA SER A 164 -2.70 -14.53 -43.82
C SER A 164 -2.09 -15.13 -42.54
N ARG A 165 -0.87 -15.69 -42.62
CA ARG A 165 -0.13 -16.15 -41.44
C ARG A 165 0.01 -15.05 -40.39
N GLN A 166 0.17 -13.80 -40.81
CA GLN A 166 0.27 -12.64 -39.93
C GLN A 166 -0.99 -12.41 -39.11
N GLN A 167 -2.17 -12.60 -39.70
CA GLN A 167 -3.45 -12.46 -39.01
C GLN A 167 -3.61 -13.45 -37.84
N TRP A 168 -3.20 -14.70 -38.03
CA TRP A 168 -3.21 -15.72 -36.97
C TRP A 168 -2.21 -15.39 -35.84
N ILE A 169 -1.02 -14.93 -36.20
CA ILE A 169 -0.01 -14.51 -35.21
C ILE A 169 -0.57 -13.34 -34.37
N ILE A 170 -1.23 -12.37 -34.99
CA ILE A 170 -1.82 -11.23 -34.27
C ILE A 170 -2.98 -11.73 -33.39
N ALA A 171 -3.82 -12.63 -33.88
CA ALA A 171 -4.92 -13.20 -33.06
C ALA A 171 -4.38 -13.92 -31.81
N VAL A 172 -3.37 -14.78 -31.98
CA VAL A 172 -2.72 -15.46 -30.86
C VAL A 172 -2.08 -14.47 -29.89
N ALA A 173 -1.33 -13.49 -30.39
CA ALA A 173 -0.69 -12.46 -29.53
C ALA A 173 -1.74 -11.61 -28.80
N THR A 174 -2.85 -11.28 -29.44
CA THR A 174 -3.98 -10.54 -28.83
C THR A 174 -4.67 -11.36 -27.76
N GLY A 175 -4.92 -12.65 -28.01
CA GLY A 175 -5.49 -13.57 -27.03
C GLY A 175 -4.55 -13.78 -25.82
N ALA A 176 -3.25 -13.90 -26.08
CA ALA A 176 -2.26 -13.98 -25.02
C ALA A 176 -2.22 -12.67 -24.19
N ALA A 177 -2.23 -11.50 -24.82
CA ALA A 177 -2.29 -10.23 -24.12
C ALA A 177 -3.58 -10.09 -23.28
N LEU A 178 -4.72 -10.53 -23.81
CA LEU A 178 -6.00 -10.56 -23.08
C LEU A 178 -5.92 -11.47 -21.86
N GLY A 179 -5.43 -12.71 -22.01
CA GLY A 179 -5.29 -13.65 -20.90
C GLY A 179 -4.28 -13.21 -19.85
N LEU A 180 -3.09 -12.73 -20.28
CA LEU A 180 -2.05 -12.24 -19.38
C LEU A 180 -2.48 -10.98 -18.62
N SER A 181 -3.43 -10.19 -19.15
CA SER A 181 -3.93 -9.01 -18.42
C SER A 181 -4.50 -9.35 -17.05
N ILE A 182 -5.05 -10.56 -16.84
CA ILE A 182 -5.60 -11.03 -15.55
C ILE A 182 -4.51 -11.09 -14.45
N TYR A 183 -3.25 -11.28 -14.85
CA TYR A 183 -2.11 -11.32 -13.93
C TYR A 183 -1.56 -9.92 -13.60
N THR A 184 -2.18 -8.86 -14.11
CA THR A 184 -1.77 -7.47 -13.86
C THR A 184 -2.50 -6.86 -12.67
N TYR A 185 -3.81 -6.82 -12.72
CA TYR A 185 -4.65 -6.15 -11.72
C TYR A 185 -6.09 -6.65 -11.75
N THR A 186 -6.77 -6.61 -10.61
CA THR A 186 -8.15 -7.10 -10.47
C THR A 186 -9.12 -6.52 -11.50
N SER A 187 -8.98 -5.23 -11.87
CA SER A 187 -9.82 -4.56 -12.88
C SER A 187 -9.69 -5.17 -14.29
N ALA A 188 -8.74 -6.05 -14.54
CA ALA A 188 -8.53 -6.65 -15.86
C ALA A 188 -9.72 -7.51 -16.35
N PHE A 189 -10.58 -8.00 -15.44
CA PHE A 189 -11.83 -8.67 -15.83
C PHE A 189 -12.72 -7.80 -16.72
N ALA A 190 -12.70 -6.48 -16.53
CA ALA A 190 -13.42 -5.52 -17.36
C ALA A 190 -12.94 -5.53 -18.83
N LEU A 191 -11.70 -5.92 -19.09
CA LEU A 191 -11.16 -6.03 -20.46
C LEU A 191 -11.82 -7.16 -21.25
N PHE A 192 -12.14 -8.30 -20.61
CA PHE A 192 -12.90 -9.40 -21.24
C PHE A 192 -14.31 -8.95 -21.61
N VAL A 193 -14.98 -8.23 -20.71
CA VAL A 193 -16.29 -7.63 -20.98
C VAL A 193 -16.21 -6.66 -22.15
N ALA A 194 -15.18 -5.79 -22.19
CA ALA A 194 -14.95 -4.85 -23.29
C ALA A 194 -14.78 -5.55 -24.63
N VAL A 195 -14.02 -6.66 -24.69
CA VAL A 195 -13.86 -7.47 -25.92
C VAL A 195 -15.21 -8.10 -26.32
N GLY A 196 -16.00 -8.60 -25.37
CA GLY A 196 -17.36 -9.08 -25.62
C GLY A 196 -18.26 -8.00 -26.23
N LEU A 197 -18.24 -6.78 -25.66
CA LEU A 197 -18.98 -5.64 -26.20
C LEU A 197 -18.50 -5.24 -27.60
N PHE A 198 -17.22 -5.39 -27.90
CA PHE A 198 -16.69 -5.18 -29.25
C PHE A 198 -17.27 -6.19 -30.25
N VAL A 199 -17.34 -7.47 -29.89
CA VAL A 199 -17.97 -8.50 -30.74
C VAL A 199 -19.44 -8.18 -30.96
N VAL A 200 -20.17 -7.76 -29.92
CA VAL A 200 -21.58 -7.32 -30.04
C VAL A 200 -21.69 -6.11 -30.98
N ALA A 201 -20.80 -5.12 -30.86
CA ALA A 201 -20.79 -3.96 -31.74
C ALA A 201 -20.54 -4.35 -33.22
N LEU A 202 -19.63 -5.31 -33.47
CA LEU A 202 -19.46 -5.88 -34.83
C LEU A 202 -20.70 -6.56 -35.32
N MET A 203 -21.40 -7.32 -34.45
CA MET A 203 -22.66 -8.00 -34.80
C MET A 203 -23.76 -7.00 -35.20
N LEU A 204 -23.84 -5.89 -34.50
CA LEU A 204 -24.86 -4.87 -34.73
C LEU A 204 -24.55 -3.97 -35.93
N PHE A 205 -23.31 -3.54 -36.08
CA PHE A 205 -22.93 -2.46 -37.00
C PHE A 205 -22.07 -2.91 -38.19
N GLN A 206 -21.31 -4.04 -38.08
CA GLN A 206 -20.37 -4.50 -39.09
C GLN A 206 -20.37 -6.02 -39.21
N ARG A 207 -21.52 -6.62 -39.52
CA ARG A 207 -21.69 -8.08 -39.65
C ARG A 207 -20.75 -8.74 -40.66
N THR A 208 -20.36 -8.02 -41.70
CA THR A 208 -19.40 -8.52 -42.71
C THR A 208 -18.04 -8.74 -42.10
N THR A 209 -17.53 -7.76 -41.34
CA THR A 209 -16.24 -7.86 -40.59
C THR A 209 -16.31 -9.02 -39.59
N LEU A 210 -17.39 -9.17 -38.84
CA LEU A 210 -17.58 -10.30 -37.91
C LEU A 210 -17.52 -11.65 -38.64
N ARG A 211 -18.24 -11.80 -39.76
CA ARG A 211 -18.23 -13.04 -40.56
C ARG A 211 -16.85 -13.36 -41.16
N GLN A 212 -16.09 -12.34 -41.49
CA GLN A 212 -14.75 -12.50 -42.06
C GLN A 212 -13.71 -12.91 -41.03
N HIS A 213 -13.83 -12.44 -39.76
CA HIS A 213 -12.82 -12.58 -38.72
C HIS A 213 -13.29 -13.36 -37.48
N TRP A 214 -14.40 -14.11 -37.56
CA TRP A 214 -14.97 -14.82 -36.41
C TRP A 214 -14.04 -15.89 -35.83
N ARG A 215 -13.20 -16.53 -36.68
CA ARG A 215 -12.25 -17.56 -36.25
C ARG A 215 -11.14 -16.95 -35.39
N GLU A 216 -10.61 -15.84 -35.84
CA GLU A 216 -9.56 -15.10 -35.15
C GLU A 216 -10.08 -14.51 -33.83
N LEU A 217 -11.31 -13.95 -33.83
CA LEU A 217 -11.98 -13.50 -32.61
C LEU A 217 -12.23 -14.64 -31.62
N LEU A 218 -12.58 -15.80 -32.12
CA LEU A 218 -12.74 -17.01 -31.30
C LEU A 218 -11.40 -17.41 -30.65
N ILE A 219 -10.30 -17.37 -31.40
CA ILE A 219 -8.95 -17.65 -30.86
C ILE A 219 -8.59 -16.63 -29.78
N VAL A 220 -8.83 -15.34 -30.02
CA VAL A 220 -8.58 -14.30 -29.01
C VAL A 220 -9.34 -14.61 -27.72
N GLY A 221 -10.64 -14.95 -27.82
CA GLY A 221 -11.46 -15.28 -26.66
C GLY A 221 -11.03 -16.56 -25.97
N LEU A 222 -10.88 -17.67 -26.73
CA LEU A 222 -10.52 -18.98 -26.17
C LEU A 222 -9.13 -18.96 -25.53
N LEU A 223 -8.13 -18.43 -26.24
CA LEU A 223 -6.76 -18.36 -25.69
C LEU A 223 -6.72 -17.43 -24.47
N GLY A 224 -7.42 -16.29 -24.53
CA GLY A 224 -7.54 -15.40 -23.38
C GLY A 224 -8.14 -16.09 -22.17
N MET A 225 -9.23 -16.85 -22.35
CA MET A 225 -9.84 -17.65 -21.28
C MET A 225 -8.92 -18.76 -20.76
N VAL A 226 -8.28 -19.53 -21.65
CA VAL A 226 -7.38 -20.61 -21.24
C VAL A 226 -6.24 -20.07 -20.36
N ILE A 227 -5.62 -18.95 -20.75
CA ILE A 227 -4.55 -18.31 -19.96
C ILE A 227 -5.10 -17.74 -18.63
N ALA A 228 -6.34 -17.27 -18.60
CA ALA A 228 -6.96 -16.73 -17.40
C ALA A 228 -7.40 -17.80 -16.38
N VAL A 229 -7.68 -19.05 -16.83
CA VAL A 229 -8.22 -20.14 -15.99
C VAL A 229 -7.40 -20.36 -14.70
N PRO A 230 -6.06 -20.46 -14.71
CA PRO A 230 -5.31 -20.70 -13.48
C PRO A 230 -5.54 -19.60 -12.42
N MET A 231 -5.53 -18.33 -12.82
CA MET A 231 -5.77 -17.21 -11.91
C MET A 231 -7.20 -17.21 -11.36
N VAL A 232 -8.19 -17.47 -12.23
CA VAL A 232 -9.60 -17.56 -11.82
C VAL A 232 -9.78 -18.71 -10.83
N TRP A 233 -9.15 -19.86 -11.09
CA TRP A 233 -9.18 -21.01 -10.19
C TRP A 233 -8.58 -20.69 -8.82
N ILE A 234 -7.38 -20.11 -8.77
CA ILE A 234 -6.73 -19.72 -7.52
C ILE A 234 -7.64 -18.78 -6.70
N ARG A 235 -8.22 -17.76 -7.35
CA ARG A 235 -9.11 -16.81 -6.65
C ARG A 235 -10.39 -17.43 -6.12
N LEU A 236 -10.97 -18.41 -6.84
CA LEU A 236 -12.16 -19.12 -6.39
C LEU A 236 -11.86 -20.14 -5.28
N SER A 237 -10.62 -20.64 -5.23
CA SER A 237 -10.17 -21.61 -4.23
C SER A 237 -9.56 -20.95 -2.98
N ASP A 238 -9.34 -19.63 -2.99
CA ASP A 238 -8.73 -18.89 -1.90
C ASP A 238 -9.79 -18.26 -0.98
N PRO A 239 -9.95 -18.81 0.26
CA PRO A 239 -10.89 -18.25 1.24
C PRO A 239 -10.54 -16.81 1.68
N GLN A 240 -9.25 -16.42 1.65
CA GLN A 240 -8.81 -15.07 2.03
C GLN A 240 -9.14 -14.04 0.94
N GLY A 241 -9.11 -14.43 -0.33
CA GLY A 241 -9.55 -13.58 -1.44
C GLY A 241 -11.02 -13.15 -1.34
N VAL A 242 -11.86 -14.01 -0.78
CA VAL A 242 -13.28 -13.69 -0.49
C VAL A 242 -13.39 -12.67 0.64
N ASN A 243 -12.56 -12.75 1.67
CA ASN A 243 -12.57 -11.81 2.80
C ASN A 243 -12.18 -10.39 2.37
N ARG A 244 -11.19 -10.22 1.47
CA ARG A 244 -10.86 -8.91 0.90
C ARG A 244 -12.04 -8.28 0.17
N VAL A 245 -12.75 -9.08 -0.63
CA VAL A 245 -13.93 -8.63 -1.37
C VAL A 245 -15.01 -8.16 -0.38
N SER A 246 -15.25 -8.88 0.72
CA SER A 246 -16.25 -8.53 1.71
C SER A 246 -15.96 -7.24 2.47
N THR A 247 -14.68 -6.97 2.77
CA THR A 247 -14.26 -5.76 3.51
C THR A 247 -14.30 -4.50 2.66
N ILE A 248 -14.01 -4.62 1.35
CA ILE A 248 -13.90 -3.48 0.44
C ILE A 248 -15.25 -3.17 -0.24
N ASN A 249 -16.14 -4.17 -0.41
CA ASN A 249 -17.40 -4.05 -1.16
C ASN A 249 -18.58 -3.62 -0.27
N ARG A 250 -18.36 -2.83 0.79
CA ARG A 250 -19.45 -2.32 1.62
C ARG A 250 -20.58 -1.67 0.81
N PRO A 251 -20.32 -0.81 -0.23
CA PRO A 251 -21.40 -0.22 -1.02
C PRO A 251 -22.29 -1.25 -1.72
N LEU A 252 -21.68 -2.35 -2.22
CA LEU A 252 -22.45 -3.45 -2.84
C LEU A 252 -23.25 -4.24 -1.81
N THR A 253 -22.66 -4.59 -0.68
CA THR A 253 -23.34 -5.35 0.38
C THR A 253 -24.48 -4.55 1.00
N SER A 254 -24.30 -3.24 1.22
CA SER A 254 -25.36 -2.34 1.68
C SER A 254 -26.51 -2.26 0.68
N ALA A 255 -26.19 -2.14 -0.62
CA ALA A 255 -27.22 -2.11 -1.68
C ALA A 255 -28.00 -3.43 -1.78
N LEU A 256 -27.35 -4.58 -1.63
CA LEU A 256 -28.03 -5.89 -1.58
C LEU A 256 -28.91 -6.04 -0.34
N ASN A 257 -28.62 -5.34 0.74
CA ASN A 257 -29.42 -5.27 1.97
C ASN A 257 -30.49 -4.18 1.95
N GLY A 258 -30.67 -3.49 0.81
CA GLY A 258 -31.73 -2.50 0.59
C GLY A 258 -31.30 -1.03 0.77
N ASP A 259 -30.03 -0.76 1.14
CA ASP A 259 -29.49 0.62 1.20
C ASP A 259 -28.51 0.84 0.04
N SER A 260 -28.98 1.52 -1.00
CA SER A 260 -28.19 1.85 -2.19
C SER A 260 -27.57 3.25 -2.17
N THR A 261 -27.65 3.99 -1.05
CA THR A 261 -27.21 5.38 -0.94
C THR A 261 -25.74 5.52 -1.32
N GLU A 262 -24.85 4.75 -0.70
CA GLU A 262 -23.40 4.79 -0.97
C GLU A 262 -23.06 4.43 -2.43
N LEU A 263 -23.78 3.47 -3.02
CA LEU A 263 -23.59 3.08 -4.42
C LEU A 263 -24.00 4.19 -5.39
N VAL A 264 -25.08 4.91 -5.09
CA VAL A 264 -25.57 6.06 -5.88
C VAL A 264 -24.60 7.23 -5.76
N ASP A 265 -24.08 7.51 -4.57
CA ASP A 265 -23.08 8.56 -4.34
C ASP A 265 -21.78 8.23 -5.10
N ASN A 266 -21.32 7.00 -5.03
CA ASN A 266 -20.16 6.53 -5.79
C ASN A 266 -20.37 6.67 -7.31
N PHE A 267 -21.57 6.40 -7.82
CA PHE A 267 -21.88 6.59 -9.24
C PHE A 267 -21.76 8.07 -9.65
N TRP A 268 -22.30 8.99 -8.86
CA TRP A 268 -22.19 10.42 -9.16
C TRP A 268 -20.76 10.95 -9.01
N ASN A 269 -20.03 10.50 -8.01
CA ASN A 269 -18.63 10.84 -7.82
C ASN A 269 -17.78 10.34 -9.02
N LEU A 270 -17.99 9.11 -9.48
CA LEU A 270 -17.31 8.58 -10.67
C LEU A 270 -17.70 9.31 -11.95
N ALA A 271 -18.97 9.60 -12.13
CA ALA A 271 -19.43 10.42 -13.26
C ALA A 271 -18.82 11.82 -13.20
N GLY A 272 -18.61 12.36 -12.00
CA GLY A 272 -17.99 13.66 -11.74
C GLY A 272 -16.47 13.68 -11.80
N MET A 273 -15.80 12.51 -11.77
CA MET A 273 -14.34 12.38 -11.70
C MET A 273 -13.56 13.25 -12.70
N PRO A 274 -14.00 13.44 -13.95
CA PRO A 274 -13.27 14.27 -14.88
C PRO A 274 -13.24 15.77 -14.54
N TYR A 275 -14.22 16.29 -13.78
CA TYR A 275 -14.37 17.73 -13.58
C TYR A 275 -14.84 18.15 -12.17
N PHE A 276 -15.64 17.36 -11.47
CA PHE A 276 -16.27 17.82 -10.21
C PHE A 276 -15.55 17.35 -8.97
N THR A 277 -15.17 16.07 -8.89
CA THR A 277 -14.54 15.48 -7.72
C THR A 277 -13.53 14.42 -8.14
N GLY A 278 -12.35 14.40 -7.51
CA GLY A 278 -11.31 13.42 -7.77
C GLY A 278 -11.20 12.38 -6.66
N ASP A 279 -10.12 11.59 -6.73
CA ASP A 279 -9.77 10.62 -5.68
C ASP A 279 -9.57 11.36 -4.35
N PRO A 280 -10.27 10.99 -3.27
CA PRO A 280 -10.18 11.67 -1.98
C PRO A 280 -8.89 11.34 -1.21
N GLU A 281 -8.14 10.32 -1.61
CA GLU A 281 -6.95 9.86 -0.88
C GLU A 281 -5.70 10.62 -1.31
N TRP A 282 -5.02 11.29 -0.39
CA TRP A 282 -3.71 11.91 -0.62
C TRP A 282 -2.66 10.91 -1.12
N ARG A 283 -2.86 9.64 -0.83
CA ARG A 283 -2.00 8.56 -1.36
C ARG A 283 -1.91 8.55 -2.87
N TYR A 284 -2.98 8.94 -3.58
CA TYR A 284 -3.11 8.77 -5.03
C TYR A 284 -3.39 10.07 -5.80
N ASN A 285 -3.74 11.14 -5.12
CA ASN A 285 -4.15 12.41 -5.70
C ASN A 285 -3.91 13.56 -4.69
N VAL A 286 -3.98 14.79 -5.15
CA VAL A 286 -4.37 15.90 -4.26
C VAL A 286 -5.83 15.65 -3.90
N ALA A 287 -6.13 15.43 -2.62
CA ALA A 287 -7.44 14.96 -2.16
C ALA A 287 -8.59 15.72 -2.85
N GLU A 288 -9.56 14.97 -3.40
CA GLU A 288 -10.74 15.46 -4.10
C GLU A 288 -10.48 16.28 -5.37
N ARG A 289 -9.22 16.51 -5.77
CA ARG A 289 -8.90 17.26 -6.99
C ARG A 289 -9.40 16.49 -8.22
N PRO A 290 -10.27 17.08 -9.09
CA PRO A 290 -10.73 16.44 -10.31
C PRO A 290 -9.59 16.21 -11.30
N LEU A 291 -9.78 15.28 -12.23
CA LEU A 291 -8.76 14.94 -13.25
C LEU A 291 -8.35 16.13 -14.11
N PHE A 292 -9.27 17.03 -14.42
CA PHE A 292 -9.05 18.12 -15.33
C PHE A 292 -9.58 19.44 -14.79
N THR A 293 -9.00 20.53 -15.27
CA THR A 293 -9.60 21.86 -15.13
C THR A 293 -10.92 21.94 -15.90
N THR A 294 -11.78 22.89 -15.54
CA THR A 294 -13.11 23.09 -16.15
C THR A 294 -13.15 22.97 -17.67
N PRO A 295 -12.32 23.70 -18.46
CA PRO A 295 -12.42 23.64 -19.92
C PRO A 295 -12.04 22.27 -20.48
N VAL A 296 -11.07 21.58 -19.87
CA VAL A 296 -10.62 20.25 -20.32
C VAL A 296 -11.62 19.17 -19.91
N GLY A 297 -12.22 19.28 -18.71
CA GLY A 297 -13.28 18.38 -18.26
C GLY A 297 -14.53 18.45 -19.13
N LEU A 298 -14.93 19.65 -19.57
CA LEU A 298 -16.04 19.80 -20.53
C LEU A 298 -15.73 19.15 -21.89
N LEU A 299 -14.49 19.24 -22.35
CA LEU A 299 -14.05 18.53 -23.57
C LEU A 299 -14.12 17.01 -23.39
N PHE A 300 -13.84 16.48 -22.20
CA PHE A 300 -14.01 15.05 -21.94
C PHE A 300 -15.46 14.60 -22.18
N TYR A 301 -16.46 15.28 -21.59
CA TYR A 301 -17.88 14.89 -21.79
C TYR A 301 -18.34 15.05 -23.24
N ALA A 302 -17.91 16.12 -23.92
CA ALA A 302 -18.18 16.29 -25.34
C ALA A 302 -17.56 15.16 -26.18
N GLY A 303 -16.32 14.78 -25.87
CA GLY A 303 -15.63 13.68 -26.55
C GLY A 303 -16.21 12.32 -26.26
N PHE A 304 -16.72 12.08 -25.05
CA PHE A 304 -17.48 10.88 -24.72
C PHE A 304 -18.72 10.76 -25.60
N GLY A 305 -19.50 11.85 -25.76
CA GLY A 305 -20.63 11.91 -26.68
C GLY A 305 -20.23 11.65 -28.14
N VAL A 306 -19.11 12.21 -28.59
CA VAL A 306 -18.53 11.93 -29.92
C VAL A 306 -18.16 10.45 -30.08
N ALA A 307 -17.60 9.83 -29.04
CA ALA A 307 -17.25 8.41 -29.04
C ALA A 307 -18.50 7.53 -29.22
N LEU A 308 -19.58 7.81 -28.47
CA LEU A 308 -20.87 7.13 -28.60
C LEU A 308 -21.44 7.22 -30.02
N TRP A 309 -21.35 8.40 -30.64
CA TRP A 309 -21.80 8.58 -32.01
C TRP A 309 -20.95 7.80 -33.03
N ARG A 310 -19.60 7.73 -32.80
CA ARG A 310 -18.64 7.07 -33.71
C ARG A 310 -18.72 5.54 -33.70
N VAL A 311 -19.22 4.90 -32.64
CA VAL A 311 -19.28 3.43 -32.51
C VAL A 311 -19.94 2.78 -33.74
N ARG A 312 -21.02 3.37 -34.30
CA ARG A 312 -21.72 2.86 -35.47
C ARG A 312 -20.83 2.75 -36.72
N ARG A 313 -19.83 3.67 -36.83
CA ARG A 313 -18.90 3.74 -37.98
C ARG A 313 -17.56 3.10 -37.69
N GLN A 314 -17.14 3.13 -36.43
CA GLN A 314 -15.86 2.66 -35.94
C GLN A 314 -16.07 1.81 -34.68
N PRO A 315 -16.52 0.53 -34.78
CA PRO A 315 -16.84 -0.32 -33.64
C PRO A 315 -15.71 -0.48 -32.62
N ILE A 316 -14.44 -0.31 -33.06
CA ILE A 316 -13.26 -0.36 -32.14
C ILE A 316 -13.33 0.66 -31.01
N VAL A 317 -14.05 1.80 -31.21
CA VAL A 317 -14.22 2.84 -30.18
C VAL A 317 -15.01 2.31 -28.98
N ILE A 318 -15.81 1.25 -29.14
CA ILE A 318 -16.55 0.62 -28.04
C ILE A 318 -15.60 0.11 -26.92
N LEU A 319 -14.38 -0.29 -27.27
CA LEU A 319 -13.39 -0.71 -26.28
C LEU A 319 -13.04 0.42 -25.33
N PHE A 320 -12.80 1.61 -25.87
CA PHE A 320 -12.50 2.78 -25.03
C PHE A 320 -13.72 3.26 -24.23
N LEU A 321 -14.92 3.16 -24.80
CA LEU A 321 -16.15 3.42 -24.04
C LEU A 321 -16.31 2.42 -22.89
N ALA A 322 -16.04 1.13 -23.12
CA ALA A 322 -16.08 0.11 -22.09
C ALA A 322 -14.99 0.35 -21.00
N PHE A 323 -13.80 0.81 -21.39
CA PHE A 323 -12.77 1.17 -20.40
C PHE A 323 -13.23 2.32 -19.48
N ALA A 324 -13.93 3.31 -20.04
CA ALA A 324 -14.45 4.44 -19.28
C ALA A 324 -15.79 4.18 -18.58
N THR A 325 -16.39 3.01 -18.71
CA THR A 325 -17.65 2.63 -18.05
C THR A 325 -17.50 1.34 -17.24
N VAL A 326 -17.27 0.21 -17.92
CA VAL A 326 -17.06 -1.08 -17.25
C VAL A 326 -15.77 -1.09 -16.42
N GLY A 327 -14.73 -0.38 -16.89
CA GLY A 327 -13.46 -0.21 -16.17
C GLY A 327 -13.56 0.59 -14.88
N LEU A 328 -14.66 1.34 -14.67
CA LEU A 328 -14.92 2.08 -13.42
C LEU A 328 -15.69 1.24 -12.38
N ILE A 329 -16.24 0.07 -12.76
CA ILE A 329 -17.05 -0.78 -11.86
C ILE A 329 -16.27 -1.15 -10.57
N PRO A 330 -14.96 -1.50 -10.60
CA PRO A 330 -14.23 -1.79 -9.37
C PRO A 330 -14.21 -0.62 -8.38
N SER A 331 -14.14 0.61 -8.87
CA SER A 331 -14.21 1.81 -8.03
C SER A 331 -15.64 2.09 -7.56
N LEU A 332 -16.65 1.84 -8.40
CA LEU A 332 -18.06 1.98 -8.06
C LEU A 332 -18.48 1.12 -6.86
N LEU A 333 -17.97 -0.12 -6.84
CA LEU A 333 -18.37 -1.13 -5.84
C LEU A 333 -17.58 -1.08 -4.54
N THR A 334 -16.64 -0.14 -4.40
CA THR A 334 -15.75 -0.07 -3.24
C THR A 334 -15.88 1.26 -2.51
N VAL A 335 -15.48 1.29 -1.24
CA VAL A 335 -15.40 2.51 -0.44
C VAL A 335 -14.44 3.53 -1.06
N ALA A 336 -14.61 4.81 -0.76
CA ALA A 336 -13.79 5.92 -1.25
C ALA A 336 -13.73 6.02 -2.78
N ALA A 337 -14.88 6.14 -3.44
CA ALA A 337 -14.96 6.44 -4.87
C ALA A 337 -15.00 7.97 -5.11
N PRO A 338 -14.32 8.46 -6.19
CA PRO A 338 -13.60 7.72 -7.21
C PRO A 338 -12.19 7.31 -6.76
N SER A 339 -11.74 6.12 -7.10
CA SER A 339 -10.34 5.71 -6.89
C SER A 339 -9.57 5.67 -8.20
N PHE A 340 -8.51 6.47 -8.31
CA PHE A 340 -7.67 6.53 -9.51
C PHE A 340 -6.97 5.21 -9.80
N LEU A 341 -6.53 4.51 -8.75
CA LEU A 341 -5.88 3.22 -8.91
C LEU A 341 -6.84 2.15 -9.42
N ARG A 342 -8.06 2.07 -8.86
CA ARG A 342 -9.08 1.09 -9.27
C ARG A 342 -9.68 1.40 -10.64
N SER A 343 -9.62 2.66 -11.05
CA SER A 343 -10.10 3.17 -12.35
C SER A 343 -9.04 3.16 -13.46
N ILE A 344 -7.85 2.61 -13.22
CA ILE A 344 -6.67 2.77 -14.09
C ILE A 344 -6.89 2.29 -15.54
N LEU A 345 -7.80 1.32 -15.76
CA LEU A 345 -8.17 0.86 -17.09
C LEU A 345 -8.79 1.98 -17.94
N ALA A 346 -9.44 2.95 -17.32
CA ALA A 346 -10.07 4.07 -18.01
C ALA A 346 -9.06 5.12 -18.52
N LEU A 347 -7.82 5.14 -18.00
CA LEU A 347 -6.81 6.16 -18.32
C LEU A 347 -6.63 6.46 -19.83
N PRO A 348 -6.41 5.45 -20.72
CA PRO A 348 -6.26 5.72 -22.15
C PRO A 348 -7.53 6.28 -22.81
N ALA A 349 -8.71 5.84 -22.31
CA ALA A 349 -10.00 6.28 -22.84
C ALA A 349 -10.32 7.72 -22.45
N VAL A 350 -10.05 8.09 -21.20
CA VAL A 350 -10.26 9.46 -20.69
C VAL A 350 -9.46 10.47 -21.51
N MET A 351 -8.18 10.20 -21.76
CA MET A 351 -7.34 11.09 -22.56
C MET A 351 -7.72 11.10 -24.05
N LEU A 352 -8.17 9.96 -24.57
CA LEU A 352 -8.73 9.87 -25.93
C LEU A 352 -9.98 10.75 -26.10
N PHE A 353 -10.90 10.76 -25.12
CA PHE A 353 -12.15 11.53 -25.27
C PHE A 353 -11.89 13.03 -25.34
N VAL A 354 -10.98 13.57 -24.56
CA VAL A 354 -10.55 14.98 -24.70
C VAL A 354 -10.07 15.27 -26.14
N ALA A 355 -9.24 14.39 -26.69
CA ALA A 355 -8.74 14.53 -28.05
C ALA A 355 -9.83 14.38 -29.12
N LEU A 356 -10.84 13.50 -28.89
CA LEU A 356 -11.98 13.28 -29.81
C LEU A 356 -12.90 14.50 -29.88
N ALA A 357 -13.10 15.23 -28.79
CA ALA A 357 -13.88 16.47 -28.81
C ALA A 357 -13.30 17.49 -29.80
N LEU A 358 -11.98 17.61 -29.83
CA LEU A 358 -11.30 18.53 -30.74
C LEU A 358 -11.36 18.04 -32.18
N ASP A 359 -11.41 16.74 -32.44
CA ASP A 359 -11.40 16.14 -33.78
C ASP A 359 -12.69 16.40 -34.60
N VAL A 360 -13.75 16.91 -33.96
CA VAL A 360 -15.00 17.32 -34.64
C VAL A 360 -14.78 18.59 -35.46
N ILE A 361 -13.81 19.42 -35.10
CA ILE A 361 -13.50 20.67 -35.76
C ILE A 361 -12.85 20.37 -37.10
N ARG A 362 -13.41 20.93 -38.20
CA ARG A 362 -12.96 20.67 -39.58
C ARG A 362 -11.59 21.27 -39.89
N ASP A 363 -11.29 22.46 -39.34
CA ASP A 363 -10.00 23.12 -39.58
C ASP A 363 -8.90 22.47 -38.73
N LYS A 364 -7.97 21.87 -39.46
CA LYS A 364 -6.86 21.11 -38.87
C LYS A 364 -5.85 22.00 -38.11
N ARG A 365 -5.76 23.30 -38.43
CA ARG A 365 -4.88 24.26 -37.74
C ARG A 365 -5.48 24.64 -36.41
N ILE A 366 -6.80 24.84 -36.35
CA ILE A 366 -7.53 25.13 -35.14
C ILE A 366 -7.43 23.93 -34.19
N VAL A 367 -7.66 22.69 -34.65
CA VAL A 367 -7.51 21.46 -33.83
C VAL A 367 -6.10 21.38 -33.25
N THR A 368 -5.07 21.65 -34.06
CA THR A 368 -3.68 21.60 -33.55
C THR A 368 -3.42 22.69 -32.52
N GLY A 369 -3.87 23.93 -32.77
CA GLY A 369 -3.73 25.05 -31.85
C GLY A 369 -4.45 24.77 -30.49
N LEU A 370 -5.71 24.36 -30.55
CA LEU A 370 -6.48 24.01 -29.36
C LEU A 370 -5.87 22.78 -28.61
N GLY A 371 -5.39 21.80 -29.37
CA GLY A 371 -4.69 20.65 -28.78
C GLY A 371 -3.45 21.05 -27.99
N VAL A 372 -2.64 21.99 -28.56
CA VAL A 372 -1.48 22.54 -27.84
C VAL A 372 -1.92 23.30 -26.59
N VAL A 373 -2.97 24.11 -26.66
CA VAL A 373 -3.51 24.86 -25.50
C VAL A 373 -3.94 23.91 -24.42
N VAL A 374 -4.70 22.86 -24.74
CA VAL A 374 -5.16 21.85 -23.79
C VAL A 374 -3.98 21.13 -23.13
N ILE A 375 -2.97 20.73 -23.93
CA ILE A 375 -1.75 20.10 -23.42
C ILE A 375 -1.01 21.04 -22.46
N VAL A 376 -0.83 22.31 -22.81
CA VAL A 376 -0.13 23.29 -21.96
C VAL A 376 -0.89 23.55 -20.66
N ILE A 377 -2.22 23.74 -20.72
CA ILE A 377 -3.03 23.91 -19.50
C ILE A 377 -2.87 22.69 -18.59
N THR A 378 -3.05 21.49 -19.12
CA THR A 378 -2.90 20.25 -18.33
C THR A 378 -1.47 20.11 -17.79
N ALA A 379 -0.45 20.40 -18.60
CA ALA A 379 0.95 20.31 -18.17
C ALA A 379 1.23 21.24 -16.98
N VAL A 380 0.79 22.50 -17.04
CA VAL A 380 1.03 23.47 -15.97
C VAL A 380 0.27 23.10 -14.71
N THR A 381 -1.03 22.81 -14.84
CA THR A 381 -1.88 22.53 -13.66
C THR A 381 -1.53 21.20 -12.98
N ASP A 382 -1.16 20.19 -13.76
CA ASP A 382 -0.82 18.87 -13.22
C ASP A 382 0.62 18.83 -12.68
N TRP A 383 1.53 19.61 -13.28
CA TRP A 383 2.87 19.82 -12.74
C TRP A 383 2.82 20.49 -11.36
N GLN A 384 2.09 21.60 -11.24
CA GLN A 384 1.91 22.28 -9.95
C GLN A 384 1.21 21.38 -8.93
N ALA A 385 0.17 20.66 -9.34
CA ALA A 385 -0.52 19.75 -8.45
C ALA A 385 0.39 18.63 -7.93
N TYR A 386 1.27 18.06 -8.78
CA TYR A 386 2.12 16.94 -8.39
C TYR A 386 3.37 17.37 -7.61
N PHE A 387 4.13 18.34 -8.15
CA PHE A 387 5.45 18.69 -7.62
C PHE A 387 5.41 19.80 -6.55
N ASP A 388 4.33 20.59 -6.50
CA ASP A 388 4.19 21.63 -5.48
C ASP A 388 3.14 21.21 -4.43
N THR A 389 1.86 21.06 -4.82
CA THR A 389 0.78 20.86 -3.84
C THR A 389 0.82 19.47 -3.19
N TRP A 390 0.92 18.42 -4.00
CA TRP A 390 0.90 17.05 -3.50
C TRP A 390 2.18 16.69 -2.75
N LEU A 391 3.33 17.03 -3.32
CA LEU A 391 4.63 16.70 -2.77
C LEU A 391 4.92 17.42 -1.43
N GLN A 392 4.29 18.56 -1.16
CA GLN A 392 4.49 19.34 0.07
C GLN A 392 3.47 19.01 1.17
N ASN A 393 2.58 18.05 0.97
CA ASN A 393 1.56 17.71 1.93
C ASN A 393 2.06 16.70 2.98
N ASP A 394 1.89 17.02 4.27
CA ASP A 394 2.36 16.18 5.39
C ASP A 394 1.77 14.76 5.39
N GLU A 395 0.53 14.58 4.92
CA GLU A 395 -0.07 13.25 4.80
C GLU A 395 0.65 12.40 3.74
N VAL A 396 1.11 13.02 2.65
CA VAL A 396 1.94 12.33 1.63
C VAL A 396 3.26 11.89 2.24
N HIS A 397 3.94 12.75 2.98
CA HIS A 397 5.18 12.41 3.68
C HIS A 397 4.97 11.26 4.68
N ALA A 398 3.88 11.31 5.46
CA ALA A 398 3.55 10.23 6.40
C ALA A 398 3.27 8.88 5.70
N ILE A 399 2.59 8.88 4.54
CA ILE A 399 2.28 7.68 3.76
C ILE A 399 3.53 7.08 3.10
N TYR A 400 4.43 7.94 2.59
CA TYR A 400 5.63 7.53 1.86
C TYR A 400 6.88 7.42 2.71
N ARG A 401 6.78 7.65 4.02
CA ARG A 401 7.82 7.39 5.02
C ARG A 401 9.19 7.97 4.68
N ASP A 402 9.23 9.21 4.23
CA ASP A 402 10.48 9.92 3.98
C ASP A 402 11.23 10.35 5.25
N ASP A 403 10.57 10.29 6.41
CA ASP A 403 11.19 10.40 7.72
C ASP A 403 12.28 9.32 7.90
N LEU A 404 12.06 8.10 7.43
CA LEU A 404 13.03 7.02 7.47
C LEU A 404 14.26 7.27 6.59
N GLU A 405 14.13 8.02 5.49
CA GLU A 405 15.28 8.42 4.68
C GLU A 405 16.26 9.35 5.46
N ALA A 406 15.71 10.20 6.33
CA ALA A 406 16.54 11.03 7.21
C ALA A 406 17.37 10.17 8.18
N VAL A 407 16.77 9.10 8.73
CA VAL A 407 17.49 8.14 9.59
C VAL A 407 18.55 7.38 8.79
N ALA A 408 18.22 6.90 7.56
CA ALA A 408 19.17 6.19 6.72
C ALA A 408 20.35 7.07 6.30
N SER A 409 20.10 8.35 6.00
CA SER A 409 21.13 9.32 5.67
C SER A 409 22.04 9.59 6.87
N PHE A 410 21.45 9.79 8.05
CA PHE A 410 22.21 9.94 9.29
C PHE A 410 23.08 8.71 9.59
N ALA A 411 22.53 7.51 9.46
CA ALA A 411 23.28 6.28 9.71
C ALA A 411 24.45 6.08 8.72
N ARG A 412 24.38 6.64 7.50
CA ARG A 412 25.48 6.62 6.52
C ARG A 412 26.61 7.62 6.84
N GLU A 413 26.30 8.68 7.59
CA GLU A 413 27.25 9.75 7.94
C GLU A 413 27.98 9.48 9.26
N GLU A 414 27.38 8.71 10.16
CA GLU A 414 27.94 8.38 11.47
C GLU A 414 28.63 7.00 11.45
N ASP A 415 29.66 6.82 12.25
CA ASP A 415 30.42 5.57 12.38
C ASP A 415 29.63 4.55 13.21
N SER A 416 28.94 3.63 12.54
CA SER A 416 28.24 2.47 13.12
C SER A 416 27.41 2.76 14.38
N PRO A 417 26.48 3.71 14.36
CA PRO A 417 25.74 4.10 15.56
C PRO A 417 24.75 2.99 15.97
N ARG A 418 24.54 2.83 17.29
CA ARG A 418 23.41 2.07 17.82
C ARG A 418 22.18 2.98 17.82
N LEU A 419 21.18 2.66 16.99
CA LEU A 419 19.95 3.46 16.81
C LEU A 419 18.74 2.72 17.36
N LEU A 420 17.95 3.39 18.19
CA LEU A 420 16.62 2.97 18.63
C LEU A 420 15.60 3.92 17.98
N VAL A 421 14.85 3.44 17.02
CA VAL A 421 14.02 4.28 16.13
C VAL A 421 12.55 4.04 16.39
N SER A 422 11.82 5.07 16.79
CA SER A 422 10.37 4.97 16.94
C SER A 422 9.69 4.97 15.57
N THR A 423 8.69 4.09 15.40
CA THR A 423 7.96 3.97 14.14
C THR A 423 6.51 3.56 14.35
N THR A 424 5.66 3.80 13.35
CA THR A 424 4.23 3.45 13.40
C THR A 424 3.93 2.02 12.98
N ASP A 425 4.84 1.40 12.23
CA ASP A 425 4.71 0.03 11.74
C ASP A 425 6.05 -0.71 11.94
N THR A 426 6.14 -1.44 13.03
CA THR A 426 7.35 -2.16 13.44
C THR A 426 7.64 -3.41 12.60
N GLU A 427 6.73 -3.82 11.72
CA GLU A 427 6.91 -4.95 10.80
C GLU A 427 7.38 -4.49 9.41
N LEU A 428 6.74 -3.45 8.85
CA LEU A 428 6.98 -3.03 7.48
C LEU A 428 8.04 -1.94 7.34
N ASP A 429 8.17 -1.05 8.33
CA ASP A 429 9.17 0.02 8.26
C ASP A 429 10.61 -0.49 8.30
N PRO A 430 10.98 -1.52 9.09
CA PRO A 430 12.28 -2.16 8.98
C PRO A 430 12.57 -2.74 7.59
N LEU A 431 11.56 -3.40 6.96
CA LEU A 431 11.67 -3.93 5.61
C LEU A 431 11.82 -2.80 4.56
N LEU A 432 11.08 -1.69 4.74
CA LEU A 432 11.23 -0.50 3.91
C LEU A 432 12.64 0.07 4.03
N PHE A 433 13.15 0.15 5.24
CA PHE A 433 14.45 0.72 5.56
C PHE A 433 15.60 0.01 4.85
N GLU A 434 15.51 -1.31 4.62
CA GLU A 434 16.49 -2.08 3.83
C GLU A 434 16.67 -1.50 2.41
N TYR A 435 15.59 -0.99 1.77
CA TYR A 435 15.64 -0.41 0.42
C TYR A 435 16.25 1.00 0.40
N LEU A 436 16.37 1.63 1.56
CA LEU A 436 17.06 2.92 1.72
C LEU A 436 18.58 2.76 1.87
N GLN A 437 19.08 1.52 1.83
CA GLN A 437 20.50 1.16 1.85
C GLN A 437 21.25 1.76 3.06
N PRO A 438 20.83 1.42 4.29
CA PRO A 438 21.63 1.76 5.47
C PRO A 438 23.01 1.05 5.42
N PRO A 439 24.01 1.49 6.20
CA PRO A 439 25.26 0.76 6.37
C PRO A 439 25.02 -0.65 6.91
N ASP A 440 25.75 -1.64 6.41
CA ASP A 440 25.59 -3.06 6.81
C ASP A 440 25.96 -3.29 8.29
N ASP A 441 26.82 -2.45 8.87
CA ASP A 441 27.30 -2.51 10.23
C ASP A 441 26.48 -1.65 11.23
N ALA A 442 25.49 -0.90 10.75
CA ALA A 442 24.62 -0.11 11.62
C ALA A 442 23.70 -1.02 12.47
N SER A 443 23.77 -0.86 13.79
CA SER A 443 22.88 -1.56 14.72
C SER A 443 21.59 -0.76 14.94
N ILE A 444 20.52 -1.11 14.25
CA ILE A 444 19.24 -0.38 14.27
C ILE A 444 18.13 -1.30 14.78
N SER A 445 17.33 -0.82 15.72
CA SER A 445 16.11 -1.48 16.21
C SER A 445 14.93 -0.53 16.18
N PHE A 446 13.78 -1.03 15.71
CA PHE A 446 12.54 -0.27 15.59
C PHE A 446 11.56 -0.64 16.70
N PHE A 447 10.80 0.35 17.18
CA PHE A 447 9.79 0.16 18.21
C PHE A 447 8.59 1.10 17.99
N ASP A 448 7.40 0.73 18.48
CA ASP A 448 6.22 1.60 18.44
C ASP A 448 6.26 2.58 19.62
N GLY A 449 6.68 3.82 19.37
CA GLY A 449 6.79 4.86 20.37
C GLY A 449 5.48 5.22 21.06
N ARG A 450 4.34 4.97 20.42
CA ARG A 450 2.99 5.25 21.00
C ARG A 450 2.63 4.34 22.16
N THR A 451 3.36 3.24 22.33
CA THR A 451 3.07 2.22 23.34
C THR A 451 4.31 1.74 24.08
N THR A 452 5.50 2.06 23.58
CA THR A 452 6.74 1.45 24.09
C THR A 452 7.88 2.44 24.00
N ILE A 453 8.80 2.39 24.94
CA ILE A 453 10.11 3.02 24.83
C ILE A 453 11.18 1.93 24.89
N ALA A 454 12.07 1.93 23.92
CA ALA A 454 13.23 1.06 23.89
C ALA A 454 14.45 1.76 24.52
N LEU A 455 15.19 1.02 25.32
CA LEU A 455 16.42 1.45 25.98
C LEU A 455 17.52 0.43 25.68
N SER A 456 18.80 0.82 25.85
CA SER A 456 19.94 -0.06 25.67
C SER A 456 20.85 0.05 26.88
N ASP A 457 21.59 -1.00 27.20
CA ASP A 457 22.67 -0.98 28.18
C ASP A 457 24.01 -0.50 27.58
N GLN A 458 24.01 -0.25 26.25
CA GLN A 458 25.11 0.33 25.50
C GLN A 458 24.78 1.77 25.10
N PRO A 459 25.80 2.64 24.84
CA PRO A 459 25.56 3.96 24.28
C PRO A 459 24.72 3.89 23.00
N ALA A 460 23.59 4.60 22.99
CA ALA A 460 22.65 4.56 21.88
C ALA A 460 22.05 5.94 21.59
N LEU A 461 21.58 6.13 20.38
CA LEU A 461 20.75 7.26 19.98
C LEU A 461 19.29 6.83 19.90
N LEU A 462 18.46 7.49 20.70
CA LEU A 462 17.01 7.30 20.66
C LEU A 462 16.41 8.34 19.71
N MET A 463 15.73 7.86 18.68
CA MET A 463 15.11 8.69 17.64
C MET A 463 13.59 8.61 17.75
N ILE A 464 12.94 9.74 18.02
CA ILE A 464 11.50 9.81 18.22
C ILE A 464 10.85 10.55 17.06
N SER A 465 10.04 9.82 16.27
CA SER A 465 9.25 10.38 15.17
C SER A 465 8.01 11.10 15.71
N PRO A 466 7.62 12.27 15.15
CA PRO A 466 6.31 12.87 15.42
C PRO A 466 5.13 11.95 15.07
N LEU A 467 5.30 11.04 14.11
CA LEU A 467 4.30 10.04 13.72
C LEU A 467 4.12 8.93 14.76
N SER A 468 5.16 8.67 15.57
CA SER A 468 5.19 7.65 16.62
C SER A 468 5.82 8.24 17.89
N ALA A 469 5.24 9.33 18.37
CA ALA A 469 5.68 10.03 19.57
C ALA A 469 5.47 9.15 20.81
N ILE A 470 6.43 9.16 21.71
CA ILE A 470 6.34 8.46 23.01
C ILE A 470 5.26 9.06 23.90
N THR A 471 4.68 8.24 24.76
CA THR A 471 3.64 8.68 25.70
C THR A 471 4.15 9.74 26.68
N PRO A 472 3.30 10.68 27.17
CA PRO A 472 3.73 11.74 28.07
C PRO A 472 4.53 11.27 29.28
N PRO A 473 4.17 10.17 29.99
CA PRO A 473 4.97 9.72 31.14
C PRO A 473 6.40 9.35 30.77
N HIS A 474 6.61 8.75 29.58
CA HIS A 474 7.95 8.45 29.07
C HIS A 474 8.67 9.70 28.57
N ALA A 475 7.96 10.63 27.92
CA ALA A 475 8.53 11.90 27.48
C ALA A 475 9.00 12.77 28.64
N ASP A 476 8.18 12.89 29.69
CA ASP A 476 8.53 13.62 30.91
C ASP A 476 9.75 13.01 31.61
N TRP A 477 9.78 11.68 31.70
CA TRP A 477 10.93 10.97 32.25
C TRP A 477 12.20 11.18 31.41
N LEU A 478 12.09 11.06 30.08
CA LEU A 478 13.23 11.23 29.18
C LEU A 478 13.86 12.62 29.30
N THR A 479 13.02 13.66 29.40
CA THR A 479 13.51 15.06 29.58
C THR A 479 14.07 15.32 30.94
N SER A 480 13.66 14.59 31.98
CA SER A 480 14.10 14.73 33.36
C SER A 480 15.20 13.72 33.77
N ALA A 481 15.46 12.70 32.94
CA ALA A 481 16.41 11.64 33.25
C ALA A 481 17.85 12.16 33.29
N LEU A 482 18.60 11.74 34.31
CA LEU A 482 20.02 11.97 34.36
C LEU A 482 20.73 11.19 33.23
N GLY A 483 21.51 11.87 32.39
CA GLY A 483 22.29 11.25 31.33
C GLY A 483 21.63 11.23 29.93
N THR A 484 20.49 11.91 29.75
CA THR A 484 19.96 12.16 28.41
C THR A 484 20.38 13.53 27.89
N THR A 485 20.87 13.59 26.66
CA THR A 485 21.23 14.85 26.00
C THR A 485 20.46 14.92 24.69
N GLN A 486 19.66 15.98 24.52
CA GLN A 486 19.01 16.23 23.27
C GLN A 486 20.02 16.74 22.23
N LEU A 487 20.13 16.07 21.11
CA LEU A 487 20.96 16.44 19.98
C LEU A 487 20.14 17.23 18.93
N PRO A 488 20.79 17.82 17.93
CA PRO A 488 20.08 18.42 16.81
C PRO A 488 19.12 17.42 16.18
N SER A 489 17.89 17.86 15.94
CA SER A 489 16.84 17.04 15.32
C SER A 489 17.17 16.71 13.88
N LEU A 490 16.75 15.54 13.41
CA LEU A 490 16.77 15.20 11.99
C LEU A 490 15.60 15.86 11.26
N LEU A 491 15.91 16.42 10.10
CA LEU A 491 14.90 17.04 9.24
C LEU A 491 14.69 16.22 7.98
N ARG A 492 13.45 16.20 7.50
CA ARG A 492 13.12 15.72 6.16
C ARG A 492 13.73 16.65 5.10
N LYS A 493 13.73 16.25 3.85
CA LYS A 493 14.24 17.06 2.71
C LYS A 493 13.49 18.39 2.52
N ASP A 494 12.24 18.47 2.94
CA ASP A 494 11.41 19.69 2.93
C ASP A 494 11.70 20.64 4.10
N GLY A 495 12.56 20.23 5.04
CA GLY A 495 12.92 20.98 6.24
C GLY A 495 12.02 20.78 7.45
N ALA A 496 10.96 19.95 7.33
CA ALA A 496 10.12 19.59 8.45
C ALA A 496 10.82 18.57 9.37
N LEU A 497 10.36 18.48 10.63
CA LEU A 497 10.89 17.56 11.62
C LEU A 497 10.66 16.10 11.19
N ALA A 498 11.74 15.33 11.07
CA ALA A 498 11.70 13.89 10.87
C ALA A 498 11.78 13.16 12.22
N TYR A 499 12.84 13.44 13.00
CA TYR A 499 13.06 12.82 14.30
C TYR A 499 13.68 13.80 15.30
N GLU A 500 13.19 13.77 16.53
CA GLU A 500 13.94 14.25 17.67
C GLU A 500 14.99 13.21 18.06
N VAL A 501 16.22 13.64 18.35
CA VAL A 501 17.34 12.75 18.65
C VAL A 501 17.81 12.98 20.07
N TYR A 502 17.88 11.89 20.84
CA TYR A 502 18.36 11.89 22.20
C TYR A 502 19.54 10.92 22.33
N GLN A 503 20.67 11.44 22.85
CA GLN A 503 21.76 10.57 23.23
C GLN A 503 21.46 9.99 24.60
N LEU A 504 21.40 8.68 24.71
CA LEU A 504 21.24 7.97 25.96
C LEU A 504 22.64 7.70 26.56
N ASP A 505 22.87 8.18 27.77
CA ASP A 505 23.90 7.57 28.65
C ASP A 505 23.23 6.31 29.22
N ALA A 506 23.47 5.19 28.54
CA ALA A 506 22.73 3.97 28.63
C ALA A 506 22.56 3.41 30.04
N VAL A 507 23.68 3.34 30.76
CA VAL A 507 23.71 2.76 32.13
C VAL A 507 22.97 3.64 33.13
N ALA A 508 23.11 4.97 33.01
CA ALA A 508 22.48 5.92 33.94
C ALA A 508 20.94 6.02 33.68
N ALA A 509 20.51 6.06 32.40
CA ALA A 509 19.10 6.18 32.05
C ALA A 509 18.33 4.95 32.49
N LEU A 510 18.83 3.75 32.20
CA LEU A 510 18.22 2.49 32.59
C LEU A 510 18.19 2.30 34.10
N ALA A 511 19.31 2.54 34.80
CA ALA A 511 19.41 2.46 36.26
C ALA A 511 18.45 3.47 36.93
N SER A 512 18.37 4.71 36.41
CA SER A 512 17.46 5.74 36.92
C SER A 512 15.98 5.29 36.77
N ARG A 513 15.64 4.70 35.66
CA ARG A 513 14.26 4.23 35.42
C ARG A 513 13.90 3.04 36.30
N LEU A 514 14.78 2.05 36.42
CA LEU A 514 14.60 0.92 37.32
C LEU A 514 14.47 1.34 38.78
N ALA A 515 15.25 2.34 39.22
CA ALA A 515 15.18 2.88 40.58
C ALA A 515 13.87 3.63 40.87
N GLN A 516 13.24 4.22 39.87
CA GLN A 516 11.93 4.88 39.97
C GLN A 516 10.73 3.91 39.88
N MET A 517 10.97 2.70 39.44
CA MET A 517 9.92 1.70 39.26
C MET A 517 9.35 1.26 40.62
N GLN A 518 8.04 1.39 40.78
CA GLN A 518 7.32 0.81 41.90
C GLN A 518 6.97 -0.63 41.56
N THR A 519 7.96 -1.53 41.68
CA THR A 519 7.80 -2.94 41.33
C THR A 519 6.73 -3.58 42.20
N ARG A 520 5.66 -4.05 41.56
CA ARG A 520 4.64 -4.86 42.24
C ARG A 520 5.03 -6.32 42.25
N PRO A 521 4.74 -7.07 43.29
CA PRO A 521 4.88 -8.54 43.25
C PRO A 521 3.95 -9.09 42.16
N VAL A 522 4.43 -10.09 41.44
CA VAL A 522 3.63 -10.88 40.50
C VAL A 522 3.47 -12.29 41.05
N TYR A 523 2.39 -12.95 40.64
CA TYR A 523 2.03 -14.22 41.25
C TYR A 523 1.88 -15.27 40.16
N ILE A 524 2.32 -16.48 40.47
CA ILE A 524 2.10 -17.67 39.63
C ILE A 524 0.72 -18.24 39.96
N TYR A 525 -0.05 -18.45 38.91
CA TYR A 525 -1.36 -19.02 39.00
C TYR A 525 -1.33 -20.56 38.86
N ASN A 526 -2.00 -21.24 39.77
CA ASN A 526 -2.21 -22.69 39.68
C ASN A 526 -3.71 -22.97 39.48
N GLU A 527 -4.07 -23.58 38.34
CA GLU A 527 -5.46 -23.82 37.92
C GLU A 527 -6.36 -24.56 38.92
N THR A 528 -5.76 -25.24 39.89
CA THR A 528 -6.51 -25.99 40.93
C THR A 528 -7.17 -25.10 41.98
N ASN A 529 -6.80 -23.81 42.08
CA ASN A 529 -7.27 -22.91 43.15
C ASN A 529 -7.85 -21.60 42.61
N TYR A 530 -8.91 -21.65 41.80
CA TYR A 530 -9.58 -20.44 41.31
C TYR A 530 -10.20 -19.62 42.46
N PRO A 531 -10.18 -18.30 42.42
CA PRO A 531 -9.99 -17.43 43.57
C PRO A 531 -11.27 -17.15 44.36
N ARG A 532 -11.29 -17.59 45.59
CA ARG A 532 -12.13 -16.98 46.61
C ARG A 532 -11.22 -16.42 47.70
N GLY A 533 -10.95 -15.08 47.67
CA GLY A 533 -10.10 -14.48 48.69
C GLY A 533 -9.15 -13.41 48.11
N ARG A 534 -8.07 -13.09 48.82
CA ARG A 534 -7.01 -12.19 48.40
C ARG A 534 -6.05 -12.92 47.45
N VAL A 535 -5.31 -12.16 46.59
CA VAL A 535 -4.36 -12.75 45.62
C VAL A 535 -3.29 -13.56 46.33
N ASP A 536 -2.80 -13.04 47.44
CA ASP A 536 -1.79 -13.67 48.32
C ASP A 536 -2.28 -14.97 49.05
N GLU A 537 -3.59 -15.26 48.99
CA GLU A 537 -4.15 -16.48 49.63
C GLU A 537 -4.19 -17.68 48.68
N TRP A 538 -4.10 -17.45 47.34
CA TRP A 538 -4.28 -18.51 46.33
C TRP A 538 -3.24 -18.51 45.22
N ALA A 539 -2.33 -17.55 45.20
CA ALA A 539 -1.24 -17.44 44.23
C ALA A 539 0.08 -17.24 44.97
N GLU A 540 1.12 -17.91 44.52
CA GLU A 540 2.46 -17.79 45.09
C GLU A 540 3.20 -16.64 44.46
N ALA A 541 3.73 -15.71 45.24
CA ALA A 541 4.54 -14.62 44.76
C ALA A 541 5.83 -15.15 44.13
N THR A 542 6.17 -14.66 42.94
CA THR A 542 7.42 -15.01 42.29
C THR A 542 8.37 -13.79 42.25
N GLU A 543 9.65 -14.12 42.30
CA GLU A 543 10.71 -13.07 42.24
C GLU A 543 11.05 -12.72 40.82
N TYR A 544 11.47 -11.46 40.61
CA TYR A 544 12.01 -11.00 39.34
C TYR A 544 13.50 -11.37 39.19
N PRO A 545 13.99 -11.60 37.95
CA PRO A 545 13.23 -11.61 36.69
C PRO A 545 12.42 -12.88 36.48
N VAL A 546 11.26 -12.76 35.84
CA VAL A 546 10.42 -13.93 35.46
C VAL A 546 10.75 -14.34 34.03
N ASN A 547 11.24 -15.58 33.87
CA ASN A 547 11.71 -16.11 32.58
C ASN A 547 10.58 -16.74 31.76
N PHE A 548 10.31 -16.20 30.59
CA PHE A 548 9.37 -16.77 29.61
C PHE A 548 10.13 -17.56 28.54
N GLY A 549 10.23 -18.87 28.74
CA GLY A 549 10.74 -19.84 27.75
C GLY A 549 12.21 -19.65 27.32
N ASN A 550 13.05 -19.01 28.10
CA ASN A 550 14.41 -18.57 27.74
C ASN A 550 14.43 -17.64 26.49
N ILE A 551 13.34 -16.92 26.27
CA ILE A 551 13.15 -16.02 25.13
C ILE A 551 13.18 -14.56 25.59
N VAL A 552 12.46 -14.27 26.68
CA VAL A 552 12.38 -12.92 27.25
C VAL A 552 12.13 -12.97 28.75
N GLU A 553 12.66 -12.02 29.48
CA GLU A 553 12.43 -11.86 30.92
C GLU A 553 11.55 -10.66 31.20
N LEU A 554 10.60 -10.84 32.12
CA LEU A 554 9.89 -9.74 32.76
C LEU A 554 10.71 -9.29 33.97
N VAL A 555 11.25 -8.08 33.90
CA VAL A 555 12.12 -7.49 34.93
C VAL A 555 11.31 -6.76 35.99
N GLY A 556 10.12 -6.30 35.64
CA GLY A 556 9.25 -5.59 36.56
C GLY A 556 7.89 -5.26 35.97
N VAL A 557 6.95 -4.93 36.84
CA VAL A 557 5.61 -4.45 36.48
C VAL A 557 5.28 -3.23 37.33
N ASP A 558 4.78 -2.18 36.69
CA ASP A 558 4.19 -1.02 37.37
C ASP A 558 2.68 -0.95 37.04
N LEU A 559 1.88 -0.74 38.11
CA LEU A 559 0.43 -0.59 38.03
C LEU A 559 0.04 0.59 38.93
N PRO A 560 0.08 1.82 38.39
CA PRO A 560 -0.07 3.02 39.20
C PRO A 560 -1.46 3.20 39.80
N ARG A 561 -2.49 2.57 39.21
CA ARG A 561 -3.89 2.69 39.63
C ARG A 561 -4.58 1.34 39.65
N THR A 562 -5.27 1.05 40.77
CA THR A 562 -6.06 -0.19 40.98
C THR A 562 -7.56 0.05 41.10
N GLU A 563 -8.01 1.30 40.94
CA GLU A 563 -9.43 1.66 40.86
C GLU A 563 -9.74 2.33 39.53
N ILE A 564 -10.85 1.89 38.90
CA ILE A 564 -11.39 2.43 37.64
C ILE A 564 -12.85 2.81 37.82
N ALA A 565 -13.31 3.80 37.06
CA ALA A 565 -14.73 4.13 36.98
C ALA A 565 -15.50 3.08 36.16
N THR A 566 -16.79 2.89 36.48
CA THR A 566 -17.66 1.96 35.74
C THR A 566 -18.05 2.46 34.36
N GLU A 567 -17.85 3.74 34.06
CA GLU A 567 -17.97 4.32 32.73
C GLU A 567 -16.69 4.09 31.91
N GLN A 568 -16.59 4.64 30.72
CA GLN A 568 -15.41 4.44 29.86
C GLN A 568 -14.13 4.87 30.59
N ASP A 569 -13.43 3.92 31.17
CA ASP A 569 -12.15 4.09 31.85
C ASP A 569 -11.22 2.91 31.51
N GLY A 570 -9.98 2.96 31.93
CA GLY A 570 -9.01 1.90 31.69
C GLY A 570 -7.90 1.89 32.73
N VAL A 571 -7.15 0.82 32.71
CA VAL A 571 -5.97 0.65 33.56
C VAL A 571 -4.73 0.58 32.68
N ASN A 572 -3.69 1.33 33.04
CA ASN A 572 -2.39 1.23 32.39
C ASN A 572 -1.47 0.32 33.19
N ILE A 573 -0.89 -0.66 32.53
CA ILE A 573 0.07 -1.60 33.08
C ILE A 573 1.37 -1.43 32.32
N GLN A 574 2.44 -1.03 32.98
CA GLN A 574 3.78 -0.93 32.39
C GLN A 574 4.54 -2.23 32.64
N LEU A 575 5.00 -2.85 31.56
CA LEU A 575 5.78 -4.08 31.60
C LEU A 575 7.23 -3.76 31.20
N TYR A 576 8.17 -4.19 32.03
CA TYR A 576 9.60 -4.04 31.79
C TYR A 576 10.14 -5.36 31.27
N LEU A 577 10.50 -5.39 29.99
CA LEU A 577 10.84 -6.63 29.29
C LEU A 577 12.30 -6.56 28.79
N HIS A 578 13.03 -7.65 29.03
CA HIS A 578 14.43 -7.82 28.62
C HIS A 578 14.55 -9.06 27.71
N PRO A 579 14.87 -8.92 26.41
CA PRO A 579 15.11 -10.04 25.51
C PRO A 579 16.31 -10.89 25.95
N LEU A 580 16.17 -12.23 25.85
CA LEU A 580 17.26 -13.18 26.07
C LEU A 580 17.82 -13.74 24.76
N ILE A 581 17.17 -13.43 23.65
CA ILE A 581 17.52 -13.89 22.31
C ILE A 581 17.73 -12.69 21.39
N GLU A 582 18.48 -12.91 20.29
CA GLU A 582 18.73 -11.87 19.30
C GLU A 582 17.96 -12.15 18.01
N ARG A 583 17.28 -11.13 17.48
CA ARG A 583 16.70 -11.01 16.13
C ARG A 583 16.15 -12.32 15.54
N GLN A 584 15.13 -12.87 16.15
CA GLN A 584 14.43 -14.05 15.65
C GLN A 584 13.05 -13.68 15.12
N ASP A 585 12.66 -14.29 14.00
CA ASP A 585 11.31 -14.16 13.43
C ASP A 585 10.33 -15.03 14.24
N LEU A 586 9.99 -14.56 15.43
CA LEU A 586 9.02 -15.16 16.31
C LEU A 586 7.77 -14.29 16.36
N PRO A 587 6.61 -14.81 15.94
CA PRO A 587 5.34 -14.08 15.94
C PRO A 587 4.73 -14.01 17.34
N LEU A 588 5.35 -13.22 18.22
CA LEU A 588 4.98 -13.09 19.63
C LEU A 588 4.09 -11.86 19.87
N ASN A 589 3.16 -12.03 20.83
CA ASN A 589 2.43 -10.93 21.44
C ASN A 589 2.40 -11.09 22.95
N VAL A 590 2.37 -9.96 23.67
CA VAL A 590 2.07 -9.88 25.08
C VAL A 590 0.56 -9.66 25.21
N PHE A 591 -0.13 -10.54 25.94
CA PHE A 591 -1.51 -10.28 26.34
C PHE A 591 -1.57 -9.72 27.76
N VAL A 592 -2.45 -8.76 27.96
CA VAL A 592 -2.87 -8.29 29.29
C VAL A 592 -4.38 -8.35 29.34
N HIS A 593 -4.91 -9.20 30.20
CA HIS A 593 -6.34 -9.43 30.34
C HIS A 593 -6.85 -8.87 31.68
N MET A 594 -7.99 -8.22 31.64
CA MET A 594 -8.80 -7.88 32.81
C MET A 594 -9.98 -8.83 32.86
N SER A 595 -9.96 -9.77 33.78
CA SER A 595 -10.94 -10.87 33.90
C SER A 595 -11.79 -10.74 35.15
N GLN A 596 -13.03 -11.21 35.07
CA GLN A 596 -13.88 -11.44 36.24
C GLN A 596 -13.32 -12.59 37.10
N LEU A 597 -13.82 -12.70 38.34
CA LEU A 597 -13.37 -13.74 39.25
C LEU A 597 -13.76 -15.16 38.79
N ASP A 598 -14.61 -15.32 37.80
CA ASP A 598 -14.98 -16.59 37.17
C ASP A 598 -14.11 -16.94 35.95
N GLY A 599 -13.13 -16.10 35.61
CA GLY A 599 -12.22 -16.27 34.47
C GLY A 599 -12.71 -15.66 33.17
N THR A 600 -13.92 -15.10 33.11
CA THR A 600 -14.42 -14.44 31.92
C THR A 600 -13.60 -13.17 31.66
N VAL A 601 -12.96 -13.09 30.50
CA VAL A 601 -12.23 -11.90 30.07
C VAL A 601 -13.23 -10.77 29.79
N HIS A 602 -13.09 -9.66 30.52
CA HIS A 602 -13.92 -8.47 30.36
C HIS A 602 -13.31 -7.46 29.39
N ALA A 603 -12.01 -7.25 29.50
CA ALA A 603 -11.24 -6.40 28.59
C ALA A 603 -9.84 -6.99 28.41
N GLN A 604 -9.23 -6.71 27.25
CA GLN A 604 -7.90 -7.21 26.95
C GLN A 604 -7.12 -6.22 26.09
N ARG A 605 -5.81 -6.33 26.16
CA ARG A 605 -4.86 -5.68 25.28
C ARG A 605 -3.79 -6.69 24.87
N ASP A 606 -3.67 -6.92 23.57
CA ASP A 606 -2.66 -7.79 22.98
C ASP A 606 -1.74 -6.94 22.13
N LEU A 607 -0.46 -6.83 22.51
CA LEU A 607 0.50 -5.93 21.88
C LEU A 607 1.93 -6.37 22.18
N LEU A 608 2.82 -6.22 21.22
CA LEU A 608 4.27 -6.23 21.41
C LEU A 608 4.87 -5.06 20.62
N GLY A 609 5.24 -3.99 21.33
CA GLY A 609 5.70 -2.75 20.71
C GLY A 609 7.12 -2.81 20.14
N VAL A 610 7.89 -3.86 20.47
CA VAL A 610 9.18 -4.22 19.86
C VAL A 610 9.10 -5.66 19.41
N PRO A 611 8.86 -5.96 18.13
CA PRO A 611 8.84 -7.34 17.64
C PRO A 611 10.15 -8.08 17.89
N ALA A 612 10.09 -9.41 18.06
CA ALA A 612 11.27 -10.23 18.38
C ALA A 612 12.39 -10.14 17.31
N LEU A 613 12.05 -9.82 16.07
CA LEU A 613 13.00 -9.54 14.99
C LEU A 613 13.87 -8.28 15.24
N GLN A 614 13.42 -7.38 16.13
CA GLN A 614 14.14 -6.15 16.48
C GLN A 614 14.95 -6.27 17.79
N TRP A 615 14.87 -7.43 18.46
CA TRP A 615 15.52 -7.66 19.74
C TRP A 615 17.03 -7.81 19.62
N THR A 616 17.72 -7.27 20.62
CA THR A 616 19.16 -7.45 20.84
C THR A 616 19.38 -7.65 22.32
N SER A 617 20.45 -8.35 22.70
CA SER A 617 20.76 -8.68 24.11
C SER A 617 21.09 -7.46 24.97
N ASP A 618 21.45 -6.33 24.35
CA ASP A 618 21.70 -5.05 25.02
C ASP A 618 20.42 -4.24 25.29
N MET A 619 19.25 -4.73 24.80
CA MET A 619 18.01 -3.98 24.83
C MET A 619 17.15 -4.32 26.04
N MET A 620 16.53 -3.30 26.62
CA MET A 620 15.34 -3.41 27.44
C MET A 620 14.24 -2.50 26.89
N PHE A 621 12.98 -2.90 27.00
CA PHE A 621 11.87 -2.03 26.60
C PHE A 621 10.76 -2.00 27.65
N ILE A 622 10.15 -0.84 27.78
CA ILE A 622 9.05 -0.58 28.71
C ILE A 622 7.80 -0.40 27.86
N GLN A 623 6.85 -1.30 28.03
CA GLN A 623 5.62 -1.34 27.23
C GLN A 623 4.43 -0.90 28.08
N ASP A 624 3.71 0.11 27.59
CA ASP A 624 2.43 0.55 28.15
C ASP A 624 1.28 -0.30 27.60
N ASN A 625 0.56 -0.97 28.47
CA ASN A 625 -0.62 -1.74 28.12
C ASN A 625 -1.85 -1.05 28.70
N PHE A 626 -2.46 -0.15 27.94
CA PHE A 626 -3.69 0.51 28.34
C PHE A 626 -4.89 -0.38 28.00
N VAL A 627 -5.39 -1.11 29.01
CA VAL A 627 -6.58 -1.93 28.89
C VAL A 627 -7.80 -1.05 29.08
N VAL A 628 -8.46 -0.73 27.96
CA VAL A 628 -9.70 0.06 27.96
C VAL A 628 -10.86 -0.87 28.30
N ALA A 629 -11.50 -0.64 29.43
CA ALA A 629 -12.76 -1.25 29.75
C ALA A 629 -13.89 -0.36 29.21
N GLY A 630 -14.82 -0.95 28.43
CA GLY A 630 -16.11 -0.32 28.16
C GLY A 630 -16.95 -0.20 29.46
N PRO A 631 -18.26 -0.03 29.41
CA PRO A 631 -19.09 -0.02 30.61
C PRO A 631 -18.80 -1.26 31.46
N THR A 632 -18.12 -1.05 32.60
CA THR A 632 -17.61 -2.13 33.46
C THR A 632 -18.51 -2.28 34.68
N PRO A 633 -19.16 -3.41 34.91
CA PRO A 633 -19.96 -3.63 36.11
C PRO A 633 -19.13 -3.34 37.36
N PRO A 634 -19.72 -2.73 38.41
CA PRO A 634 -19.03 -2.59 39.70
C PRO A 634 -18.59 -3.94 40.24
N GLY A 635 -17.31 -4.04 40.63
CA GLY A 635 -16.79 -5.32 41.10
C GLY A 635 -15.26 -5.36 41.16
N ARG A 636 -14.75 -6.56 41.39
CA ARG A 636 -13.32 -6.84 41.40
C ARG A 636 -12.95 -7.65 40.17
N TYR A 637 -11.85 -7.23 39.54
CA TYR A 637 -11.27 -7.86 38.36
C TYR A 637 -9.84 -8.27 38.65
N ILE A 638 -9.37 -9.31 37.99
CA ILE A 638 -7.98 -9.77 38.03
C ILE A 638 -7.27 -9.34 36.78
N ILE A 639 -6.07 -8.78 36.93
CA ILE A 639 -5.18 -8.50 35.81
C ILE A 639 -4.20 -9.66 35.69
N THR A 640 -4.19 -10.28 34.52
CA THR A 640 -3.25 -11.33 34.14
C THR A 640 -2.45 -10.91 32.92
N MET A 641 -1.22 -11.40 32.79
CA MET A 641 -0.37 -11.21 31.63
C MET A 641 0.36 -12.49 31.25
N GLY A 642 0.72 -12.59 30.00
CA GLY A 642 1.57 -13.64 29.47
C GLY A 642 2.02 -13.30 28.06
N ILE A 643 2.81 -14.19 27.47
CA ILE A 643 3.36 -14.02 26.13
C ILE A 643 2.95 -15.25 25.32
N TYR A 644 2.54 -15.03 24.08
CA TYR A 644 2.08 -16.11 23.22
C TYR A 644 2.47 -15.91 21.74
N ASN A 645 2.53 -17.00 21.02
CA ASN A 645 2.67 -16.99 19.58
C ASN A 645 1.29 -16.75 18.94
N PHE A 646 1.09 -15.60 18.27
CA PHE A 646 -0.21 -15.22 17.72
C PHE A 646 -0.63 -16.02 16.47
N GLN A 647 0.29 -16.79 15.85
CA GLN A 647 -0.06 -17.63 14.69
C GLN A 647 -0.72 -18.95 15.09
N ASN A 648 -0.27 -19.56 16.21
CA ASN A 648 -0.79 -20.85 16.69
C ASN A 648 -1.51 -20.79 18.04
N GLY A 649 -1.45 -19.65 18.74
CA GLY A 649 -2.07 -19.43 20.05
C GLY A 649 -1.31 -20.06 21.23
N GLU A 650 -0.14 -20.65 21.01
CA GLU A 650 0.65 -21.27 22.10
C GLU A 650 1.30 -20.21 22.98
N ARG A 651 1.12 -20.37 24.31
CA ARG A 651 1.73 -19.49 25.29
C ARG A 651 3.16 -19.92 25.60
N LEU A 652 4.04 -18.94 25.84
CA LEU A 652 5.38 -19.22 26.33
C LEU A 652 5.31 -19.73 27.78
N PRO A 653 6.04 -20.82 28.11
CA PRO A 653 6.08 -21.32 29.48
C PRO A 653 6.90 -20.38 30.39
N ILE A 654 6.47 -20.22 31.60
CA ILE A 654 7.26 -19.60 32.66
C ILE A 654 8.13 -20.67 33.30
N LEU A 655 9.43 -20.37 33.40
CA LEU A 655 10.44 -21.32 33.89
C LEU A 655 10.95 -20.91 35.29
N ASP A 656 11.17 -21.90 36.16
CA ASP A 656 11.91 -21.73 37.41
C ASP A 656 13.43 -21.63 37.15
N ALA A 657 14.20 -21.36 38.20
CA ALA A 657 15.67 -21.28 38.14
C ALA A 657 16.34 -22.59 37.70
N SER A 658 15.64 -23.73 37.74
CA SER A 658 16.10 -25.03 37.27
C SER A 658 15.67 -25.35 35.83
N GLY A 659 14.91 -24.47 35.18
CA GLY A 659 14.37 -24.63 33.84
C GLY A 659 13.08 -25.45 33.74
N ASN A 660 12.42 -25.74 34.85
CA ASN A 660 11.13 -26.45 34.84
C ASN A 660 9.99 -25.47 34.57
N VAL A 661 8.98 -25.94 33.82
CA VAL A 661 7.76 -25.16 33.57
C VAL A 661 6.91 -25.11 34.85
N ILE A 662 6.59 -23.87 35.27
CA ILE A 662 5.81 -23.63 36.48
C ILE A 662 4.45 -22.97 36.21
N ALA A 663 4.31 -22.27 35.09
CA ALA A 663 3.07 -21.62 34.65
C ALA A 663 3.15 -21.23 33.15
N ASP A 664 2.08 -20.64 32.60
CA ASP A 664 2.02 -20.07 31.27
C ASP A 664 1.54 -18.60 31.25
N HIS A 665 1.20 -18.07 32.44
CA HIS A 665 0.82 -16.66 32.64
C HIS A 665 1.00 -16.24 34.09
N LEU A 666 1.00 -14.93 34.33
CA LEU A 666 1.13 -14.32 35.66
C LEU A 666 -0.17 -13.62 36.04
N VAL A 667 -0.42 -13.56 37.34
CA VAL A 667 -1.37 -12.63 37.95
C VAL A 667 -0.58 -11.40 38.44
N ILE A 668 -1.00 -10.21 38.00
CA ILE A 668 -0.34 -8.94 38.39
C ILE A 668 -0.99 -8.40 39.68
N ASP A 669 -2.29 -8.12 39.64
CA ASP A 669 -3.02 -7.56 40.79
C ASP A 669 -4.56 -7.62 40.54
N ARG A 670 -5.30 -7.05 41.43
CA ARG A 670 -6.73 -6.81 41.30
C ARG A 670 -7.03 -5.35 41.04
N VAL A 671 -7.97 -5.13 40.15
CA VAL A 671 -8.54 -3.82 39.86
C VAL A 671 -9.99 -3.79 40.35
N ARG A 672 -10.42 -2.70 40.96
CA ARG A 672 -11.78 -2.48 41.41
C ARG A 672 -12.49 -1.48 40.50
N ALA A 673 -13.58 -1.91 39.90
CA ALA A 673 -14.51 -1.00 39.24
C ALA A 673 -15.46 -0.42 40.28
N VAL A 674 -15.48 0.89 40.42
CA VAL A 674 -16.32 1.63 41.38
C VAL A 674 -17.32 2.52 40.64
N ALA A 675 -18.56 2.53 41.11
CA ALA A 675 -19.54 3.48 40.59
C ALA A 675 -19.08 4.92 40.92
N PRO A 676 -19.35 5.91 40.03
CA PRO A 676 -18.96 7.29 40.21
C PRO A 676 -19.59 7.93 41.46
#